data_927a0cbc367a04d3c1421435fe0a61e5
#
_entry.id   927a0cbc367a04d3c1421435fe0a61e5
#
_cell.length_a   1.000
_cell.length_b   1.000
_cell.length_c   1.000
_cell.angle_alpha   90.00
_cell.angle_beta   90.00
_cell.angle_gamma   90.00
#
_symmetry.space_group_name_H-M   'P 1'
#
loop_
_entity.id
_entity.type
_entity.pdbx_description
1 polymer ?
#
loop_
_entity_poly.entity_id
_entity_poly.type
_entity_poly.pdbx_seq_one_letter_code
_entity_poly.pdbx_strand_id
1 'polypeptide(L)'
;MTDAQTAQNIATTYDPTEIEKKWYKTWEEQGYFKPSGHGESFCIMIPPPNVTGSLHMGHGFNNAIMDALTRYNRMMGKNTLWQPGTDHAGIATQMVVERQLGLQGITRHDLGREKFIEKVWEWKEQSGGTITKQIRRLGSSVDWSRERFTMDEGLSNAVKEVFVRLHEDGLIYRGKRLVNWDPKLQTALSDLEVESKEEKGSLWHFKYFFEDKSVKTQDGKDYLVVATTRPETLLGDTAVAVHPEDERYAHLVGKNIVLPITGRLIPIVADDYVEKDFGTGCVKITPAHDFNDYELGKRNSLPIINIFNKNAEVLGEFEYIAKAGEQISKTITAPADYAGLERFEARKKLVAQAEAEGWLDQIQPYDLKAPRGDRSGVIIEPLLTDQWYVKIAPLAEPAIEAVQDGRIKFVPEQYSNMYMAWMRDIQDWCISRQLWWGHRIPAWYDANGNIYVGRSEEEVRAKNNIAADVELKQDEDVLDTWFSSALWTFSTLGWPEQTPELKTFHPTDVLVTGFDIIFFWVARMIMMTMHFMKNEDGSSQIPFKTVYVHGLVRDGEGQKMSKSKGNVLDPLDLIDGIDLESLVAKRTTGLMNPKDAAKIEKSTRKEFPEGINAYGTDAVRFTFCALANTGRDIKFDLKRVEGYRNFCNKIWNATRFVLMNVEGQTVGTDARPDLWELPEQWIISRLQKAEAAVHQAFATYRLDLAAQAIYDFIWNEYCDWYVELTKPVLNDAEVSEERKAEVRRVLLAVMEASLRLAHPLMPYLTEEIWQTLAPMLGQGGPTIMTAQYPIPEQAKINEQAEADMQWLQGLIGAVRNIRGEMGLGNARLLPVLLQNISDAEREQITRIEALFKALAKVESIEFLGKDQEPPLSSSSVVGHASVFVPMKGLIDPKAELARLQKDLDKIQKQHDQIANKLANEGFVSKAPAAVVEGEKAKLAEFAAQLEKVKANMEQIAAL
;
A
#
# COMPACT_ATOMS: atom_id res chain seq x y z
N MET A 1 -19.43 47.55 0.98
CA MET A 1 -18.33 47.76 -0.02
C MET A 1 -17.31 46.65 0.02
N THR A 2 -17.70 45.40 0.14
CA THR A 2 -16.75 44.30 0.27
C THR A 2 -17.06 43.11 -0.65
N ASP A 3 -18.23 43.07 -1.29
CA ASP A 3 -18.64 41.85 -1.98
C ASP A 3 -18.38 41.87 -3.50
N ALA A 4 -18.18 43.01 -4.10
CA ALA A 4 -17.96 43.14 -5.55
C ALA A 4 -16.47 42.97 -5.97
N GLN A 5 -15.54 43.11 -5.04
CA GLN A 5 -14.11 43.00 -5.34
C GLN A 5 -13.53 41.56 -5.21
N THR A 6 -14.22 40.66 -4.52
CA THR A 6 -13.76 39.32 -4.26
C THR A 6 -13.95 38.35 -5.44
N ALA A 7 -14.95 38.55 -6.27
CA ALA A 7 -15.25 37.70 -7.42
C ALA A 7 -14.25 37.88 -8.58
N GLN A 8 -13.60 39.02 -8.66
CA GLN A 8 -12.58 39.32 -9.68
C GLN A 8 -11.21 38.67 -9.43
N ASN A 9 -11.02 37.97 -8.32
CA ASN A 9 -9.69 37.51 -7.87
C ASN A 9 -9.38 36.05 -8.12
N ILE A 10 -10.24 35.26 -8.74
CA ILE A 10 -9.88 33.90 -9.17
C ILE A 10 -9.11 33.99 -10.50
N ALA A 11 -7.89 33.46 -10.50
CA ALA A 11 -7.05 33.37 -11.69
C ALA A 11 -7.77 32.62 -12.84
N THR A 12 -7.44 32.99 -14.07
CA THR A 12 -8.02 32.34 -15.27
C THR A 12 -7.66 30.88 -15.40
N THR A 13 -6.54 30.47 -14.82
CA THR A 13 -6.06 29.08 -14.80
C THR A 13 -5.76 28.65 -13.38
N TYR A 14 -6.01 27.37 -13.11
CA TYR A 14 -5.64 26.76 -11.84
C TYR A 14 -4.14 26.52 -11.78
N ASP A 15 -3.48 27.17 -10.82
CA ASP A 15 -2.08 26.95 -10.48
C ASP A 15 -1.98 26.55 -9.00
N PRO A 16 -1.63 25.29 -8.71
CA PRO A 16 -1.61 24.80 -7.33
C PRO A 16 -0.43 25.31 -6.50
N THR A 17 0.65 25.81 -7.11
CA THR A 17 1.91 26.07 -6.41
C THR A 17 1.78 27.10 -5.28
N GLU A 18 1.23 28.25 -5.57
CA GLU A 18 1.06 29.31 -4.58
C GLU A 18 -0.08 29.01 -3.60
N ILE A 19 -1.14 28.36 -4.08
CA ILE A 19 -2.29 27.91 -3.27
C ILE A 19 -1.81 26.93 -2.17
N GLU A 20 -1.01 25.96 -2.52
CA GLU A 20 -0.50 24.95 -1.61
C GLU A 20 0.42 25.53 -0.55
N LYS A 21 1.33 26.41 -0.94
CA LYS A 21 2.22 27.12 0.00
C LYS A 21 1.44 27.93 1.02
N LYS A 22 0.51 28.74 0.53
CA LYS A 22 -0.31 29.63 1.34
C LYS A 22 -1.09 28.86 2.39
N TRP A 23 -1.83 27.83 1.98
CA TRP A 23 -2.78 27.15 2.85
C TRP A 23 -2.10 26.27 3.87
N TYR A 24 -1.10 25.47 3.51
CA TYR A 24 -0.43 24.62 4.49
C TYR A 24 0.21 25.44 5.62
N LYS A 25 0.89 26.51 5.26
CA LYS A 25 1.46 27.46 6.23
C LYS A 25 0.37 28.04 7.14
N THR A 26 -0.73 28.50 6.55
CA THR A 26 -1.84 29.06 7.30
C THR A 26 -2.44 28.04 8.28
N TRP A 27 -2.71 26.82 7.82
CA TRP A 27 -3.27 25.77 8.66
C TRP A 27 -2.39 25.42 9.84
N GLU A 28 -1.10 25.26 9.61
CA GLU A 28 -0.11 24.94 10.65
C GLU A 28 0.04 26.09 11.66
N GLU A 29 0.23 27.31 11.19
CA GLU A 29 0.39 28.49 12.06
C GLU A 29 -0.87 28.81 12.88
N GLN A 30 -2.05 28.59 12.35
CA GLN A 30 -3.30 28.79 13.06
C GLN A 30 -3.68 27.63 13.99
N GLY A 31 -2.92 26.55 13.97
CA GLY A 31 -3.16 25.40 14.84
C GLY A 31 -4.36 24.55 14.47
N TYR A 32 -4.81 24.55 13.21
CA TYR A 32 -5.97 23.78 12.77
C TYR A 32 -5.77 22.27 12.76
N PHE A 33 -4.53 21.81 12.86
CA PHE A 33 -4.21 20.38 12.96
C PHE A 33 -4.34 19.83 14.38
N LYS A 34 -4.45 20.70 15.38
CA LYS A 34 -4.54 20.29 16.77
C LYS A 34 -5.95 19.77 17.10
N PRO A 35 -6.05 18.83 18.07
CA PRO A 35 -7.34 18.42 18.57
C PRO A 35 -8.16 19.61 19.07
N SER A 36 -9.47 19.58 18.84
CA SER A 36 -10.37 20.66 19.27
C SER A 36 -10.58 20.73 20.79
N GLY A 37 -10.39 19.63 21.47
CA GLY A 37 -10.71 19.47 22.91
C GLY A 37 -12.20 19.21 23.17
N HIS A 38 -13.02 19.08 22.13
CA HIS A 38 -14.47 18.89 22.22
C HIS A 38 -14.97 17.74 21.37
N GLY A 39 -16.02 17.08 21.82
CA GLY A 39 -16.68 15.99 21.11
C GLY A 39 -16.02 14.64 21.37
N GLU A 40 -16.54 13.64 20.66
CA GLU A 40 -15.98 12.29 20.67
C GLU A 40 -14.55 12.28 20.15
N SER A 41 -13.66 11.55 20.81
CA SER A 41 -12.27 11.47 20.37
C SER A 41 -12.11 10.58 19.14
N PHE A 42 -11.21 10.99 18.26
CA PHE A 42 -10.72 10.17 17.14
C PHE A 42 -9.20 10.30 17.10
N CYS A 43 -8.52 9.19 17.11
CA CYS A 43 -7.07 9.17 17.06
C CYS A 43 -6.56 8.19 16.02
N ILE A 44 -5.62 8.66 15.23
CA ILE A 44 -4.88 7.85 14.28
C ILE A 44 -3.38 8.10 14.47
N MET A 45 -2.59 7.03 14.44
CA MET A 45 -1.14 7.10 14.56
C MET A 45 -0.51 6.96 13.19
N ILE A 46 0.44 7.82 12.88
CA ILE A 46 1.25 7.60 11.67
C ILE A 46 2.09 6.34 11.86
N PRO A 47 2.17 5.42 10.89
CA PRO A 47 3.26 4.46 10.86
C PRO A 47 4.55 5.23 10.74
N PRO A 48 5.42 5.25 11.78
CA PRO A 48 6.54 6.17 11.79
C PRO A 48 7.54 5.84 10.70
N PRO A 49 7.79 6.74 9.73
CA PRO A 49 8.74 6.47 8.67
C PRO A 49 10.16 6.32 9.21
N ASN A 50 10.89 5.40 8.61
CA ASN A 50 12.30 5.18 8.93
C ASN A 50 13.16 6.36 8.48
N VAL A 51 14.06 6.83 9.35
CA VAL A 51 14.99 7.92 9.01
C VAL A 51 16.14 7.46 8.09
N THR A 52 15.78 6.78 7.02
CA THR A 52 16.72 6.20 6.03
C THR A 52 16.87 7.01 4.75
N GLY A 53 16.30 8.20 4.71
CA GLY A 53 16.38 9.10 3.55
C GLY A 53 15.08 9.85 3.30
N SER A 54 14.39 9.57 2.22
CA SER A 54 13.14 10.22 1.84
C SER A 54 11.98 9.22 1.70
N LEU A 55 10.77 9.73 1.74
CA LEU A 55 9.56 8.95 1.50
C LEU A 55 9.44 8.53 0.03
N HIS A 56 8.71 7.47 -0.22
CA HIS A 56 8.35 6.99 -1.55
C HIS A 56 6.82 6.94 -1.74
N MET A 57 6.36 6.48 -2.90
CA MET A 57 4.94 6.43 -3.26
C MET A 57 4.08 5.66 -2.26
N GLY A 58 4.59 4.58 -1.67
CA GLY A 58 3.87 3.82 -0.65
C GLY A 58 3.56 4.64 0.59
N HIS A 59 4.48 5.48 1.03
CA HIS A 59 4.25 6.42 2.13
C HIS A 59 3.21 7.49 1.75
N GLY A 60 3.30 8.01 0.52
CA GLY A 60 2.32 8.98 0.00
C GLY A 60 0.90 8.40 -0.01
N PHE A 61 0.77 7.17 -0.46
CA PHE A 61 -0.49 6.43 -0.45
C PHE A 61 -1.04 6.23 0.96
N ASN A 62 -0.21 5.76 1.88
CA ASN A 62 -0.57 5.57 3.28
C ASN A 62 -1.00 6.89 3.94
N ASN A 63 -0.24 7.97 3.73
CA ASN A 63 -0.56 9.29 4.27
C ASN A 63 -1.86 9.87 3.70
N ALA A 64 -2.12 9.69 2.41
CA ALA A 64 -3.36 10.18 1.78
C ALA A 64 -4.59 9.52 2.38
N ILE A 65 -4.54 8.21 2.63
CA ILE A 65 -5.62 7.47 3.31
C ILE A 65 -5.85 8.01 4.73
N MET A 66 -4.78 8.11 5.51
CA MET A 66 -4.86 8.61 6.89
C MET A 66 -5.38 10.04 6.96
N ASP A 67 -4.91 10.91 6.07
CA ASP A 67 -5.34 12.30 6.06
C ASP A 67 -6.81 12.44 5.65
N ALA A 68 -7.27 11.66 4.68
CA ALA A 68 -8.68 11.63 4.31
C ALA A 68 -9.57 11.24 5.50
N LEU A 69 -9.21 10.18 6.22
CA LEU A 69 -9.92 9.75 7.43
C LEU A 69 -9.87 10.82 8.53
N THR A 70 -8.72 11.44 8.72
CA THR A 70 -8.51 12.47 9.74
C THR A 70 -9.35 13.72 9.44
N ARG A 71 -9.32 14.22 8.21
CA ARG A 71 -10.09 15.41 7.78
C ARG A 71 -11.59 15.16 7.85
N TYR A 72 -12.03 13.99 7.40
CA TYR A 72 -13.42 13.57 7.52
C TYR A 72 -13.91 13.61 8.98
N ASN A 73 -13.17 12.96 9.89
CA ASN A 73 -13.55 12.92 11.30
C ASN A 73 -13.48 14.29 11.98
N ARG A 74 -12.51 15.12 11.60
CA ARG A 74 -12.42 16.52 12.08
C ARG A 74 -13.65 17.31 11.66
N MET A 75 -14.06 17.20 10.41
CA MET A 75 -15.24 17.88 9.88
C MET A 75 -16.55 17.31 10.45
N MET A 76 -16.54 16.07 10.92
CA MET A 76 -17.66 15.49 11.68
C MET A 76 -17.74 16.00 13.13
N GLY A 77 -16.88 16.94 13.51
CA GLY A 77 -16.88 17.54 14.84
C GLY A 77 -16.19 16.76 15.93
N LYS A 78 -15.43 15.73 15.58
CA LYS A 78 -14.69 14.92 16.56
C LYS A 78 -13.43 15.65 17.05
N ASN A 79 -13.06 15.35 18.29
CA ASN A 79 -11.77 15.73 18.88
C ASN A 79 -10.67 14.85 18.25
N THR A 80 -10.05 15.35 17.20
CA THR A 80 -9.26 14.55 16.27
C THR A 80 -7.77 14.78 16.46
N LEU A 81 -7.04 13.70 16.71
CA LEU A 81 -5.58 13.68 16.78
C LEU A 81 -4.99 12.75 15.71
N TRP A 82 -4.14 13.29 14.87
CA TRP A 82 -3.23 12.50 14.06
C TRP A 82 -1.82 12.69 14.58
N GLN A 83 -1.31 11.65 15.25
CA GLN A 83 0.00 11.65 15.89
C GLN A 83 1.13 11.44 14.87
N PRO A 84 2.03 12.40 14.67
CA PRO A 84 3.20 12.22 13.80
C PRO A 84 4.40 11.66 14.54
N GLY A 85 5.36 11.18 13.78
CA GLY A 85 6.66 10.80 14.29
C GLY A 85 7.48 10.03 13.27
N THR A 86 8.71 9.69 13.65
CA THR A 86 9.66 8.94 12.85
C THR A 86 10.30 7.83 13.67
N ASP A 87 10.78 6.81 12.97
CA ASP A 87 11.44 5.64 13.54
C ASP A 87 12.96 5.72 13.34
N HIS A 88 13.71 5.36 14.35
CA HIS A 88 15.17 5.31 14.30
C HIS A 88 15.71 4.22 13.37
N ALA A 89 14.93 3.18 13.09
CA ALA A 89 15.25 2.11 12.13
C ALA A 89 16.67 1.54 12.31
N GLY A 90 16.93 0.90 13.43
CA GLY A 90 18.26 0.52 13.90
C GLY A 90 19.24 0.01 12.85
N ILE A 91 18.98 -1.16 12.27
CA ILE A 91 19.85 -1.75 11.24
C ILE A 91 19.94 -0.86 10.01
N ALA A 92 18.81 -0.43 9.47
CA ALA A 92 18.76 0.29 8.20
C ALA A 92 19.48 1.64 8.28
N THR A 93 19.27 2.40 9.35
CA THR A 93 19.91 3.72 9.54
C THR A 93 21.40 3.56 9.81
N GLN A 94 21.81 2.60 10.65
CA GLN A 94 23.22 2.32 10.89
C GLN A 94 23.95 1.96 9.58
N MET A 95 23.35 1.12 8.74
CA MET A 95 23.93 0.77 7.44
C MET A 95 24.11 1.97 6.51
N VAL A 96 23.12 2.89 6.48
CA VAL A 96 23.22 4.10 5.66
C VAL A 96 24.43 4.93 6.08
N VAL A 97 24.59 5.15 7.39
CA VAL A 97 25.70 5.94 7.95
C VAL A 97 27.05 5.23 7.74
N GLU A 98 27.12 3.92 7.99
CA GLU A 98 28.34 3.13 7.72
C GLU A 98 28.74 3.18 6.24
N ARG A 99 27.77 3.14 5.33
CA ARG A 99 28.03 3.28 3.89
C ARG A 99 28.58 4.65 3.53
N GLN A 100 28.02 5.71 4.10
CA GLN A 100 28.52 7.07 3.86
C GLN A 100 29.93 7.27 4.39
N LEU A 101 30.22 6.75 5.58
CA LEU A 101 31.57 6.76 6.16
C LEU A 101 32.54 5.93 5.33
N GLY A 102 32.09 4.79 4.81
CA GLY A 102 32.85 3.91 3.94
C GLY A 102 33.32 4.58 2.65
N LEU A 103 32.55 5.50 2.09
CA LEU A 103 32.96 6.33 0.95
C LEU A 103 34.16 7.24 1.26
N GLN A 104 34.38 7.56 2.54
CA GLN A 104 35.51 8.33 3.05
C GLN A 104 36.62 7.44 3.59
N GLY A 105 36.49 6.11 3.46
CA GLY A 105 37.43 5.15 4.02
C GLY A 105 37.41 5.01 5.54
N ILE A 106 36.33 5.42 6.19
CA ILE A 106 36.17 5.41 7.66
C ILE A 106 35.19 4.29 8.04
N THR A 107 35.57 3.47 9.04
CA THR A 107 34.70 2.47 9.64
C THR A 107 34.14 2.99 10.97
N ARG A 108 33.05 2.40 11.46
CA ARG A 108 32.53 2.71 12.79
C ARG A 108 33.55 2.43 13.90
N HIS A 109 34.40 1.42 13.71
CA HIS A 109 35.45 1.04 14.67
C HIS A 109 36.54 2.09 14.76
N ASP A 110 36.84 2.82 13.66
CA ASP A 110 37.79 3.93 13.66
C ASP A 110 37.30 5.10 14.53
N LEU A 111 35.99 5.33 14.54
CA LEU A 111 35.36 6.40 15.30
C LEU A 111 35.13 6.03 16.79
N GLY A 112 34.83 4.76 17.05
CA GLY A 112 34.30 4.31 18.33
C GLY A 112 32.79 4.58 18.46
N ARG A 113 32.16 3.92 19.44
CA ARG A 113 30.70 3.92 19.62
C ARG A 113 30.11 5.32 19.76
N GLU A 114 30.64 6.15 20.64
CA GLU A 114 30.08 7.49 20.92
C GLU A 114 30.10 8.40 19.70
N LYS A 115 31.26 8.52 19.02
CA LYS A 115 31.39 9.35 17.81
C LYS A 115 30.57 8.83 16.65
N PHE A 116 30.47 7.52 16.52
CA PHE A 116 29.61 6.92 15.51
C PHE A 116 28.14 7.26 15.75
N ILE A 117 27.66 7.14 16.97
CA ILE A 117 26.29 7.50 17.35
C ILE A 117 26.01 8.98 17.08
N GLU A 118 26.96 9.88 17.37
CA GLU A 118 26.86 11.30 17.00
C GLU A 118 26.64 11.49 15.50
N LYS A 119 27.37 10.74 14.66
CA LYS A 119 27.17 10.75 13.19
C LYS A 119 25.80 10.26 12.77
N VAL A 120 25.26 9.28 13.45
CA VAL A 120 23.91 8.78 13.17
C VAL A 120 22.86 9.82 13.56
N TRP A 121 23.04 10.54 14.67
CA TRP A 121 22.16 11.66 15.04
C TRP A 121 22.20 12.80 14.03
N GLU A 122 23.36 13.14 13.48
CA GLU A 122 23.50 14.14 12.41
C GLU A 122 22.70 13.71 11.17
N TRP A 123 22.81 12.45 10.79
CA TRP A 123 22.02 11.87 9.69
C TRP A 123 20.53 11.92 9.98
N LYS A 124 20.11 11.58 11.20
CA LYS A 124 18.71 11.64 11.63
C LYS A 124 18.12 13.05 11.46
N GLU A 125 18.85 14.07 11.83
CA GLU A 125 18.40 15.46 11.65
C GLU A 125 18.17 15.80 10.17
N GLN A 126 19.07 15.40 9.29
CA GLN A 126 18.96 15.63 7.85
C GLN A 126 17.80 14.84 7.24
N SER A 127 17.74 13.56 7.50
CA SER A 127 16.72 12.67 6.95
C SER A 127 15.32 12.98 7.52
N GLY A 128 15.23 13.19 8.81
CA GLY A 128 14.00 13.60 9.48
C GLY A 128 13.46 14.92 8.93
N GLY A 129 14.32 15.90 8.71
CA GLY A 129 13.95 17.18 8.09
C GLY A 129 13.42 17.02 6.66
N THR A 130 13.99 16.13 5.88
CA THR A 130 13.48 15.80 4.54
C THR A 130 12.10 15.14 4.61
N ILE A 131 11.94 14.15 5.47
CA ILE A 131 10.67 13.41 5.67
C ILE A 131 9.55 14.34 6.11
N THR A 132 9.80 15.21 7.07
CA THR A 132 8.77 16.15 7.57
C THR A 132 8.35 17.17 6.51
N LYS A 133 9.29 17.62 5.67
CA LYS A 133 8.98 18.47 4.50
C LYS A 133 8.09 17.73 3.49
N GLN A 134 8.40 16.47 3.21
CA GLN A 134 7.59 15.66 2.31
C GLN A 134 6.17 15.45 2.85
N ILE A 135 6.02 15.14 4.13
CA ILE A 135 4.72 14.98 4.78
C ILE A 135 3.91 16.28 4.70
N ARG A 136 4.54 17.44 4.92
CA ARG A 136 3.90 18.73 4.74
C ARG A 136 3.45 18.97 3.31
N ARG A 137 4.30 18.67 2.34
CA ARG A 137 3.97 18.84 0.91
C ARG A 137 2.85 17.92 0.44
N LEU A 138 2.68 16.76 1.07
CA LEU A 138 1.53 15.86 0.84
C LEU A 138 0.21 16.43 1.41
N GLY A 139 0.25 17.51 2.13
CA GLY A 139 -0.91 18.14 2.74
C GLY A 139 -1.40 17.44 4.00
N SER A 140 -0.57 16.61 4.62
CA SER A 140 -0.94 15.82 5.79
C SER A 140 -1.22 16.68 7.01
N SER A 141 -2.40 16.54 7.60
CA SER A 141 -2.87 17.35 8.73
C SER A 141 -2.51 16.76 10.09
N VAL A 142 -1.25 16.37 10.24
CA VAL A 142 -0.72 15.87 11.52
C VAL A 142 -0.53 17.01 12.52
N ASP A 143 -0.65 16.71 13.79
CA ASP A 143 -0.34 17.68 14.85
C ASP A 143 1.18 17.76 15.08
N TRP A 144 1.83 18.66 14.36
CA TRP A 144 3.28 18.84 14.43
C TRP A 144 3.80 19.23 15.81
N SER A 145 2.97 19.80 16.66
CA SER A 145 3.36 20.14 18.03
C SER A 145 3.62 18.92 18.91
N ARG A 146 3.18 17.74 18.44
CA ARG A 146 3.33 16.45 19.12
C ARG A 146 4.28 15.50 18.41
N GLU A 147 5.11 15.98 17.50
CA GLU A 147 6.08 15.15 16.78
C GLU A 147 6.95 14.35 17.74
N ARG A 148 7.05 13.04 17.49
CA ARG A 148 7.84 12.11 18.30
C ARG A 148 8.89 11.40 17.44
N PHE A 149 9.93 10.95 18.14
CA PHE A 149 10.96 10.10 17.56
C PHE A 149 11.18 8.90 18.48
N THR A 150 11.30 7.71 17.93
CA THR A 150 11.37 6.48 18.73
C THR A 150 12.55 6.41 19.71
N MET A 151 13.55 7.25 19.51
CA MET A 151 14.67 7.40 20.46
C MET A 151 14.70 8.73 21.23
N ASP A 152 13.61 9.50 21.20
CA ASP A 152 13.51 10.67 22.08
C ASP A 152 13.49 10.25 23.56
N GLU A 153 13.69 11.20 24.46
CA GLU A 153 13.79 10.92 25.89
C GLU A 153 12.55 10.19 26.45
N GLY A 154 11.36 10.65 26.09
CA GLY A 154 10.12 10.05 26.60
C GLY A 154 9.91 8.63 26.12
N LEU A 155 10.13 8.38 24.84
CA LEU A 155 10.01 7.04 24.26
C LEU A 155 11.14 6.11 24.75
N SER A 156 12.34 6.62 24.92
CA SER A 156 13.44 5.85 25.51
C SER A 156 13.16 5.43 26.95
N ASN A 157 12.54 6.29 27.74
CA ASN A 157 12.09 5.95 29.08
C ASN A 157 10.98 4.89 29.08
N ALA A 158 10.03 4.98 28.16
CA ALA A 158 8.99 3.97 27.98
C ALA A 158 9.58 2.60 27.62
N VAL A 159 10.57 2.56 26.75
CA VAL A 159 11.27 1.32 26.37
C VAL A 159 11.94 0.67 27.57
N LYS A 160 12.67 1.44 28.38
CA LYS A 160 13.30 0.93 29.61
C LYS A 160 12.26 0.38 30.59
N GLU A 161 11.17 1.13 30.75
CA GLU A 161 10.08 0.72 31.63
C GLU A 161 9.47 -0.60 31.22
N VAL A 162 9.17 -0.76 29.92
CA VAL A 162 8.64 -2.01 29.35
C VAL A 162 9.61 -3.17 29.53
N PHE A 163 10.88 -2.97 29.20
CA PHE A 163 11.89 -4.02 29.35
C PHE A 163 12.00 -4.50 30.82
N VAL A 164 12.11 -3.57 31.75
CA VAL A 164 12.26 -3.89 33.18
C VAL A 164 11.01 -4.61 33.68
N ARG A 165 9.82 -4.14 33.39
CA ARG A 165 8.56 -4.78 33.81
C ARG A 165 8.39 -6.17 33.23
N LEU A 166 8.67 -6.36 31.94
CA LEU A 166 8.62 -7.68 31.31
C LEU A 166 9.62 -8.65 31.92
N HIS A 167 10.80 -8.15 32.29
CA HIS A 167 11.80 -8.97 33.00
C HIS A 167 11.33 -9.33 34.42
N GLU A 168 10.75 -8.40 35.14
CA GLU A 168 10.17 -8.65 36.47
C GLU A 168 9.01 -9.65 36.43
N ASP A 169 8.22 -9.61 35.36
CA ASP A 169 7.13 -10.57 35.11
C ASP A 169 7.63 -11.96 34.64
N GLY A 170 8.94 -12.14 34.50
CA GLY A 170 9.54 -13.37 34.01
C GLY A 170 9.34 -13.62 32.50
N LEU A 171 8.98 -12.60 31.72
CA LEU A 171 8.71 -12.69 30.29
C LEU A 171 9.93 -12.32 29.42
N ILE A 172 10.97 -11.76 29.99
CA ILE A 172 12.24 -11.52 29.30
C ILE A 172 13.32 -12.40 29.93
N TYR A 173 14.09 -13.05 29.09
CA TYR A 173 15.20 -13.89 29.50
C TYR A 173 16.36 -13.79 28.49
N ARG A 174 17.57 -14.15 28.98
CA ARG A 174 18.75 -14.29 28.13
C ARG A 174 19.10 -15.77 27.97
N GLY A 175 19.37 -16.21 26.75
CA GLY A 175 19.70 -17.62 26.52
C GLY A 175 20.46 -17.83 25.22
N LYS A 176 21.13 -18.99 25.15
CA LYS A 176 21.83 -19.44 23.97
C LYS A 176 20.88 -20.25 23.09
N ARG A 177 20.58 -19.72 21.91
CA ARG A 177 19.68 -20.34 20.93
C ARG A 177 20.21 -20.13 19.54
N LEU A 178 19.71 -20.93 18.62
CA LEU A 178 20.00 -20.78 17.19
C LEU A 178 19.24 -19.56 16.64
N VAL A 179 19.98 -18.68 15.98
CA VAL A 179 19.41 -17.44 15.37
C VAL A 179 19.83 -17.32 13.93
N ASN A 180 19.07 -16.55 13.16
CA ASN A 180 19.47 -16.09 11.84
C ASN A 180 20.57 -15.04 12.02
N TRP A 181 21.79 -15.41 11.68
CA TRP A 181 22.95 -14.53 11.83
C TRP A 181 23.36 -13.98 10.46
N ASP A 182 23.46 -12.65 10.37
CA ASP A 182 24.01 -11.98 9.20
C ASP A 182 25.53 -11.77 9.39
N PRO A 183 26.37 -12.52 8.70
CA PRO A 183 27.82 -12.44 8.90
C PRO A 183 28.45 -11.14 8.38
N LYS A 184 27.77 -10.42 7.47
CA LYS A 184 28.22 -9.13 6.97
C LYS A 184 27.89 -8.00 7.95
N LEU A 185 26.68 -7.99 8.47
CA LEU A 185 26.23 -7.00 9.45
C LEU A 185 26.64 -7.33 10.87
N GLN A 186 27.06 -8.57 11.12
CA GLN A 186 27.48 -9.06 12.43
C GLN A 186 26.38 -8.95 13.50
N THR A 187 25.16 -9.28 13.14
CA THR A 187 24.00 -9.20 14.03
C THR A 187 23.00 -10.32 13.77
N ALA A 188 22.24 -10.67 14.80
CA ALA A 188 21.05 -11.50 14.66
C ALA A 188 19.96 -10.75 13.90
N LEU A 189 19.19 -11.48 13.11
CA LEU A 189 18.01 -11.01 12.38
C LEU A 189 16.78 -11.80 12.81
N SER A 190 15.60 -11.20 12.70
CA SER A 190 14.35 -11.93 12.81
C SER A 190 14.07 -12.74 11.53
N ASP A 191 13.20 -13.74 11.61
CA ASP A 191 12.84 -14.58 10.45
C ASP A 191 12.28 -13.77 9.28
N LEU A 192 11.61 -12.68 9.58
CA LEU A 192 10.98 -11.83 8.57
C LEU A 192 11.95 -10.85 7.87
N GLU A 193 13.15 -10.68 8.41
CA GLU A 193 14.25 -9.96 7.77
C GLU A 193 15.07 -10.87 6.84
N VAL A 194 14.63 -12.13 6.69
CA VAL A 194 15.28 -13.12 5.82
C VAL A 194 14.38 -13.38 4.61
N GLU A 195 14.89 -13.03 3.44
CA GLU A 195 14.21 -13.27 2.16
C GLU A 195 14.66 -14.60 1.57
N SER A 196 13.71 -15.45 1.19
CA SER A 196 14.02 -16.68 0.43
C SER A 196 14.02 -16.38 -1.06
N LYS A 197 15.18 -16.52 -1.69
CA LYS A 197 15.34 -16.34 -3.15
C LYS A 197 15.60 -17.68 -3.82
N GLU A 198 14.88 -17.92 -4.91
CA GLU A 198 15.17 -19.09 -5.75
C GLU A 198 16.47 -18.87 -6.51
N GLU A 199 17.39 -19.80 -6.33
CA GLU A 199 18.72 -19.79 -6.95
C GLU A 199 19.05 -21.16 -7.50
N LYS A 200 19.82 -21.18 -8.57
CA LYS A 200 20.40 -22.42 -9.09
C LYS A 200 21.55 -22.84 -8.19
N GLY A 201 21.45 -24.00 -7.63
CA GLY A 201 22.43 -24.56 -6.76
C GLY A 201 22.68 -26.03 -7.06
N SER A 202 23.15 -26.76 -6.08
CA SER A 202 23.44 -28.17 -6.20
C SER A 202 23.02 -28.94 -4.96
N LEU A 203 22.73 -30.19 -5.16
CA LEU A 203 22.56 -31.17 -4.10
C LEU A 203 23.74 -32.12 -4.18
N TRP A 204 24.61 -32.09 -3.17
CA TRP A 204 25.80 -32.91 -3.09
C TRP A 204 25.47 -34.19 -2.34
N HIS A 205 25.87 -35.36 -2.92
CA HIS A 205 25.65 -36.66 -2.35
C HIS A 205 26.99 -37.21 -1.85
N PHE A 206 27.10 -37.48 -0.53
CA PHE A 206 28.31 -37.97 0.12
C PHE A 206 28.10 -39.35 0.70
N LYS A 207 29.14 -40.18 0.62
CA LYS A 207 29.17 -41.52 1.21
C LYS A 207 29.68 -41.44 2.64
N TYR A 208 28.84 -41.87 3.58
CA TYR A 208 29.19 -41.97 5.01
C TYR A 208 29.34 -43.43 5.39
N PHE A 209 30.58 -43.86 5.62
CA PHE A 209 30.92 -45.26 5.86
C PHE A 209 30.56 -45.70 7.27
N PHE A 210 30.07 -46.91 7.44
CA PHE A 210 29.81 -47.50 8.75
C PHE A 210 31.08 -47.71 9.55
N GLU A 211 31.04 -47.55 10.86
CA GLU A 211 32.12 -47.87 11.78
C GLU A 211 32.45 -49.37 11.74
N ASP A 212 31.41 -50.19 11.86
CA ASP A 212 31.51 -51.64 11.75
C ASP A 212 31.43 -52.05 10.28
N LYS A 213 32.51 -52.54 9.74
CA LYS A 213 32.66 -52.98 8.33
C LYS A 213 31.75 -54.17 7.97
N SER A 214 31.22 -54.87 8.95
CA SER A 214 30.26 -55.96 8.73
C SER A 214 28.85 -55.46 8.46
N VAL A 215 28.54 -54.22 8.83
CA VAL A 215 27.24 -53.60 8.62
C VAL A 215 27.09 -53.23 7.16
N LYS A 216 25.96 -53.59 6.55
CA LYS A 216 25.66 -53.33 5.15
C LYS A 216 24.24 -52.77 5.00
N THR A 217 24.04 -51.95 3.97
CA THR A 217 22.71 -51.62 3.50
C THR A 217 22.05 -52.81 2.85
N GLN A 218 20.73 -52.73 2.58
CA GLN A 218 20.03 -53.84 1.90
C GLN A 218 20.58 -54.17 0.53
N ASP A 219 21.16 -53.18 -0.18
CA ASP A 219 21.84 -53.36 -1.46
C ASP A 219 23.34 -53.68 -1.32
N GLY A 220 23.78 -54.01 -0.13
CA GLY A 220 25.12 -54.52 0.15
C GLY A 220 26.24 -53.50 0.27
N LYS A 221 25.94 -52.21 0.37
CA LYS A 221 26.92 -51.14 0.52
C LYS A 221 27.35 -50.97 1.98
N ASP A 222 28.61 -50.62 2.19
CA ASP A 222 29.22 -50.35 3.50
C ASP A 222 29.14 -48.86 3.90
N TYR A 223 28.23 -48.09 3.28
CA TYR A 223 28.01 -46.68 3.51
C TYR A 223 26.54 -46.28 3.30
N LEU A 224 26.12 -45.21 3.94
CA LEU A 224 24.95 -44.46 3.58
C LEU A 224 25.33 -43.30 2.66
N VAL A 225 24.38 -42.88 1.81
CA VAL A 225 24.54 -41.68 1.01
C VAL A 225 23.66 -40.60 1.58
N VAL A 226 24.23 -39.46 1.96
CA VAL A 226 23.50 -38.26 2.40
C VAL A 226 23.53 -37.20 1.32
N ALA A 227 22.40 -36.54 1.10
CA ALA A 227 22.31 -35.47 0.14
C ALA A 227 22.15 -34.14 0.87
N THR A 228 22.93 -33.14 0.52
CA THR A 228 22.93 -31.83 1.19
C THR A 228 23.12 -30.67 0.22
N THR A 229 22.48 -29.55 0.51
CA THR A 229 22.74 -28.27 -0.17
C THR A 229 23.86 -27.48 0.49
N ARG A 230 24.35 -27.92 1.65
CA ARG A 230 25.33 -27.22 2.47
C ARG A 230 26.50 -28.16 2.90
N PRO A 231 27.39 -28.53 1.98
CA PRO A 231 28.50 -29.42 2.28
C PRO A 231 29.39 -28.96 3.44
N GLU A 232 29.64 -27.67 3.57
CA GLU A 232 30.50 -27.05 4.57
C GLU A 232 30.13 -27.36 6.01
N THR A 233 28.86 -27.65 6.27
CA THR A 233 28.40 -27.95 7.62
C THR A 233 28.69 -29.38 8.07
N LEU A 234 29.17 -30.24 7.17
CA LEU A 234 29.52 -31.64 7.45
C LEU A 234 30.42 -31.76 8.66
N LEU A 235 31.39 -30.88 8.84
CA LEU A 235 32.31 -30.89 9.97
C LEU A 235 31.63 -30.82 11.34
N GLY A 236 30.41 -30.31 11.39
CA GLY A 236 29.59 -30.21 12.59
C GLY A 236 28.50 -31.27 12.74
N ASP A 237 28.46 -32.27 11.87
CA ASP A 237 27.46 -33.34 11.94
C ASP A 237 27.52 -34.10 13.25
N THR A 238 26.36 -34.40 13.84
CA THR A 238 26.22 -35.16 15.08
C THR A 238 25.36 -36.42 14.93
N ALA A 239 24.68 -36.58 13.80
CA ALA A 239 23.90 -37.77 13.48
C ALA A 239 23.59 -37.85 11.99
N VAL A 240 23.10 -39.00 11.55
CA VAL A 240 22.35 -39.19 10.32
C VAL A 240 20.95 -39.64 10.71
N ALA A 241 19.93 -38.99 10.16
CA ALA A 241 18.54 -39.34 10.43
C ALA A 241 17.90 -40.07 9.24
N VAL A 242 17.06 -41.05 9.57
CA VAL A 242 16.21 -41.79 8.65
C VAL A 242 14.77 -41.79 9.15
N HIS A 243 13.82 -42.00 8.27
CA HIS A 243 12.42 -42.11 8.69
C HIS A 243 12.23 -43.47 9.43
N PRO A 244 11.48 -43.53 10.57
CA PRO A 244 11.27 -44.74 11.33
C PRO A 244 10.64 -45.88 10.53
N GLU A 245 9.81 -45.55 9.56
CA GLU A 245 9.08 -46.49 8.70
C GLU A 245 9.81 -46.79 7.37
N ASP A 246 11.06 -46.29 7.20
CA ASP A 246 11.84 -46.58 6.00
C ASP A 246 12.52 -47.93 6.13
N GLU A 247 11.98 -48.93 5.47
CA GLU A 247 12.44 -50.29 5.51
C GLU A 247 13.90 -50.44 4.99
N ARG A 248 14.37 -49.55 4.15
CA ARG A 248 15.75 -49.56 3.63
C ARG A 248 16.79 -49.39 4.72
N TYR A 249 16.46 -48.65 5.77
CA TYR A 249 17.39 -48.19 6.80
C TYR A 249 17.01 -48.57 8.23
N ALA A 250 15.84 -49.17 8.46
CA ALA A 250 15.35 -49.51 9.80
C ALA A 250 16.37 -50.37 10.62
N HIS A 251 17.03 -51.29 10.00
CA HIS A 251 18.05 -52.15 10.62
C HIS A 251 19.36 -51.44 10.97
N LEU A 252 19.56 -50.23 10.46
CA LEU A 252 20.77 -49.43 10.68
C LEU A 252 20.66 -48.48 11.86
N VAL A 253 19.44 -48.24 12.37
CA VAL A 253 19.19 -47.32 13.48
C VAL A 253 19.98 -47.79 14.70
N GLY A 254 20.72 -46.86 15.33
CA GLY A 254 21.60 -47.13 16.46
C GLY A 254 23.01 -47.56 16.08
N LYS A 255 23.32 -47.81 14.79
CA LYS A 255 24.66 -48.04 14.30
C LYS A 255 25.42 -46.71 14.14
N ASN A 256 26.74 -46.74 14.14
CA ASN A 256 27.58 -45.56 13.98
C ASN A 256 28.12 -45.43 12.56
N ILE A 257 28.34 -44.19 12.17
CA ILE A 257 29.04 -43.80 10.95
C ILE A 257 30.34 -43.10 11.34
N VAL A 258 31.37 -43.32 10.56
CA VAL A 258 32.62 -42.55 10.64
C VAL A 258 32.48 -41.31 9.77
N LEU A 259 32.40 -40.15 10.39
CA LEU A 259 32.23 -38.88 9.67
C LEU A 259 33.53 -38.60 8.87
N PRO A 260 33.41 -38.35 7.56
CA PRO A 260 34.56 -37.98 6.75
C PRO A 260 35.37 -36.82 7.30
N ILE A 261 36.66 -36.73 7.01
CA ILE A 261 37.60 -35.69 7.41
C ILE A 261 37.90 -35.68 8.93
N THR A 262 36.89 -35.66 9.76
CA THR A 262 37.02 -35.57 11.24
C THR A 262 37.28 -36.93 11.89
N GLY A 263 36.85 -38.04 11.27
CA GLY A 263 36.89 -39.37 11.87
C GLY A 263 35.96 -39.58 13.06
N ARG A 264 35.10 -38.62 13.36
CA ARG A 264 34.19 -38.67 14.49
C ARG A 264 33.07 -39.69 14.28
N LEU A 265 32.72 -40.44 15.30
CA LEU A 265 31.61 -41.39 15.24
C LEU A 265 30.30 -40.64 15.49
N ILE A 266 29.33 -40.83 14.62
CA ILE A 266 28.00 -40.27 14.74
C ILE A 266 26.94 -41.37 14.58
N PRO A 267 25.86 -41.37 15.37
CA PRO A 267 24.81 -42.38 15.32
C PRO A 267 23.84 -42.15 14.16
N ILE A 268 23.21 -43.26 13.73
CA ILE A 268 22.01 -43.23 12.89
C ILE A 268 20.80 -43.19 13.80
N VAL A 269 19.93 -42.18 13.64
CA VAL A 269 18.73 -42.00 14.41
C VAL A 269 17.47 -42.05 13.53
N ALA A 270 16.33 -42.38 14.13
CA ALA A 270 15.05 -42.36 13.45
C ALA A 270 14.24 -41.15 13.86
N ASP A 271 13.69 -40.39 12.92
CA ASP A 271 12.83 -39.26 13.17
C ASP A 271 11.83 -39.07 12.03
N ASP A 272 10.56 -38.80 12.38
CA ASP A 272 9.46 -38.63 11.45
C ASP A 272 9.62 -37.38 10.55
N TYR A 273 10.50 -36.48 10.89
CA TYR A 273 10.84 -35.30 10.10
C TYR A 273 11.43 -35.66 8.73
N VAL A 274 12.10 -36.81 8.63
CA VAL A 274 12.77 -37.21 7.40
C VAL A 274 11.77 -37.65 6.34
N GLU A 275 11.85 -37.03 5.16
CA GLU A 275 11.06 -37.44 3.99
C GLU A 275 11.74 -38.61 3.26
N LYS A 276 11.05 -39.76 3.24
CA LYS A 276 11.59 -41.02 2.62
C LYS A 276 11.95 -40.87 1.15
N ASP A 277 11.20 -40.08 0.43
CA ASP A 277 11.32 -39.93 -1.02
C ASP A 277 12.14 -38.70 -1.45
N PHE A 278 12.62 -37.90 -0.50
CA PHE A 278 13.49 -36.76 -0.80
C PHE A 278 14.98 -37.16 -0.72
N GLY A 279 15.74 -36.84 -1.78
CA GLY A 279 17.15 -37.17 -1.85
C GLY A 279 17.38 -38.69 -1.76
N THR A 280 18.13 -39.11 -0.75
CA THR A 280 18.42 -40.52 -0.50
C THR A 280 17.57 -41.14 0.63
N GLY A 281 16.74 -40.36 1.28
CA GLY A 281 16.04 -40.77 2.50
C GLY A 281 16.92 -40.76 3.74
N CYS A 282 18.18 -40.37 3.62
CA CYS A 282 19.14 -40.18 4.71
C CYS A 282 19.50 -38.69 4.79
N VAL A 283 19.36 -38.11 5.95
CA VAL A 283 19.62 -36.68 6.18
C VAL A 283 20.76 -36.53 7.19
N LYS A 284 21.82 -35.80 6.82
CA LYS A 284 22.83 -35.37 7.78
C LYS A 284 22.24 -34.41 8.77
N ILE A 285 22.57 -34.51 10.03
CA ILE A 285 22.05 -33.66 11.09
C ILE A 285 23.17 -32.81 11.66
N THR A 286 23.00 -31.47 11.49
CA THR A 286 23.95 -30.47 11.97
C THR A 286 23.21 -29.46 12.86
N PRO A 287 22.93 -29.77 14.13
CA PRO A 287 22.06 -28.96 14.98
C PRO A 287 22.52 -27.52 15.20
N ALA A 288 23.81 -27.23 15.07
CA ALA A 288 24.33 -25.86 15.24
C ALA A 288 24.11 -24.96 14.02
N HIS A 289 23.75 -25.50 12.84
CA HIS A 289 23.76 -24.76 11.59
C HIS A 289 22.49 -24.94 10.73
N ASP A 290 21.45 -25.55 11.29
CA ASP A 290 20.14 -25.70 10.67
C ASP A 290 19.04 -25.74 11.73
N PHE A 291 17.96 -24.96 11.54
CA PHE A 291 16.89 -24.86 12.53
C PHE A 291 16.11 -26.15 12.71
N ASN A 292 15.86 -26.89 11.65
CA ASN A 292 15.15 -28.16 11.71
C ASN A 292 16.03 -29.24 12.37
N ASP A 293 17.32 -29.28 12.04
CA ASP A 293 18.29 -30.17 12.66
C ASP A 293 18.45 -29.85 14.15
N TYR A 294 18.35 -28.58 14.54
CA TYR A 294 18.38 -28.17 15.94
C TYR A 294 17.21 -28.77 16.73
N GLU A 295 16.00 -28.69 16.20
CA GLU A 295 14.82 -29.27 16.85
C GLU A 295 14.86 -30.81 16.84
N LEU A 296 15.30 -31.43 15.76
CA LEU A 296 15.53 -32.88 15.69
C LEU A 296 16.60 -33.30 16.70
N GLY A 297 17.65 -32.54 16.83
CA GLY A 297 18.70 -32.76 17.82
C GLY A 297 18.21 -32.73 19.26
N LYS A 298 17.32 -31.83 19.59
CA LYS A 298 16.65 -31.79 20.91
C LYS A 298 15.83 -33.04 21.17
N ARG A 299 15.01 -33.47 20.23
CA ARG A 299 14.15 -34.67 20.36
C ARG A 299 14.97 -35.94 20.54
N ASN A 300 16.10 -36.02 19.89
CA ASN A 300 16.98 -37.18 19.92
C ASN A 300 18.18 -37.07 20.90
N SER A 301 18.19 -36.00 21.71
CA SER A 301 19.24 -35.72 22.69
C SER A 301 20.66 -35.74 22.09
N LEU A 302 20.80 -35.18 20.90
CA LEU A 302 22.08 -35.09 20.18
C LEU A 302 22.92 -33.94 20.70
N PRO A 303 24.26 -34.09 20.70
CA PRO A 303 25.16 -32.97 20.95
C PRO A 303 25.10 -31.93 19.81
N ILE A 304 25.56 -30.73 20.13
CA ILE A 304 25.60 -29.62 19.19
C ILE A 304 27.07 -29.21 19.04
N ILE A 305 27.54 -29.12 17.81
CA ILE A 305 28.92 -28.74 17.51
C ILE A 305 28.88 -27.50 16.60
N ASN A 306 29.24 -26.35 17.18
CA ASN A 306 29.38 -25.10 16.43
C ASN A 306 30.76 -25.06 15.76
N ILE A 307 30.77 -24.94 14.41
CA ILE A 307 31.98 -24.90 13.63
C ILE A 307 32.32 -23.54 13.04
N PHE A 308 31.41 -22.55 13.13
CA PHE A 308 31.63 -21.24 12.55
C PHE A 308 31.70 -20.12 13.60
N ASN A 309 32.51 -19.11 13.30
CA ASN A 309 32.53 -17.86 14.04
C ASN A 309 31.49 -16.88 13.46
N LYS A 310 31.44 -15.67 14.03
CA LYS A 310 30.49 -14.62 13.63
C LYS A 310 30.71 -14.10 12.19
N ASN A 311 31.89 -14.33 11.61
CA ASN A 311 32.19 -14.02 10.19
C ASN A 311 31.80 -15.16 9.24
N ALA A 312 31.21 -16.23 9.74
CA ALA A 312 30.98 -17.48 9.03
C ALA A 312 32.28 -18.11 8.50
N GLU A 313 33.35 -18.04 9.29
CA GLU A 313 34.64 -18.72 9.06
C GLU A 313 34.75 -19.93 9.97
N VAL A 314 35.38 -20.96 9.50
CA VAL A 314 35.61 -22.19 10.29
C VAL A 314 36.48 -21.92 11.50
N LEU A 315 36.00 -22.28 12.69
CA LEU A 315 36.71 -22.12 13.96
C LEU A 315 37.95 -23.03 13.99
N GLY A 316 39.01 -22.57 14.66
CA GLY A 316 40.19 -23.46 14.96
C GLY A 316 39.87 -24.52 16.00
N GLU A 317 39.03 -24.19 16.96
CA GLU A 317 38.46 -25.07 17.97
C GLU A 317 36.94 -25.04 17.89
N PHE A 318 36.31 -26.18 17.54
CA PHE A 318 34.86 -26.30 17.51
C PHE A 318 34.28 -26.30 18.92
N GLU A 319 33.17 -25.66 19.11
CA GLU A 319 32.47 -25.59 20.39
C GLU A 319 31.52 -26.79 20.51
N TYR A 320 31.73 -27.63 21.50
CA TYR A 320 30.89 -28.79 21.79
C TYR A 320 29.97 -28.53 22.96
N ILE A 321 28.66 -28.66 22.70
CA ILE A 321 27.59 -28.54 23.67
C ILE A 321 26.93 -29.91 23.80
N ALA A 322 26.93 -30.49 24.98
CA ALA A 322 26.44 -31.84 25.20
C ALA A 322 24.92 -31.95 24.96
N LYS A 323 24.18 -30.92 25.27
CA LYS A 323 22.72 -30.86 25.11
C LYS A 323 22.26 -29.43 24.86
N ALA A 324 21.22 -29.31 24.02
CA ALA A 324 20.63 -28.01 23.70
C ALA A 324 20.22 -27.23 24.98
N GLY A 325 20.65 -25.98 25.05
CA GLY A 325 20.43 -25.08 26.21
C GLY A 325 21.52 -25.13 27.27
N GLU A 326 22.48 -26.04 27.17
CA GLU A 326 23.64 -26.11 28.08
C GLU A 326 24.78 -25.19 27.59
N GLN A 327 25.78 -25.01 28.43
CA GLN A 327 27.01 -24.29 28.10
C GLN A 327 27.98 -25.18 27.33
N ILE A 328 28.97 -24.53 26.71
CA ILE A 328 30.05 -25.25 26.02
C ILE A 328 30.78 -26.16 27.07
N SER A 329 30.78 -27.47 26.83
CA SER A 329 31.36 -28.45 27.75
C SER A 329 32.81 -28.80 27.42
N LYS A 330 33.19 -28.69 26.12
CA LYS A 330 34.56 -28.92 25.63
C LYS A 330 34.75 -28.31 24.26
N THR A 331 35.98 -28.26 23.80
CA THR A 331 36.32 -27.92 22.41
C THR A 331 36.83 -29.15 21.67
N ILE A 332 36.72 -29.11 20.36
CA ILE A 332 37.24 -30.13 19.43
C ILE A 332 38.13 -29.41 18.43
N THR A 333 39.39 -29.78 18.34
CA THR A 333 40.33 -29.18 17.39
C THR A 333 39.86 -29.40 15.96
N ALA A 334 39.74 -28.33 15.18
CA ALA A 334 39.35 -28.40 13.80
C ALA A 334 40.42 -29.07 12.94
N PRO A 335 40.06 -29.69 11.82
CA PRO A 335 41.05 -30.09 10.82
C PRO A 335 41.88 -28.88 10.40
N ALA A 336 43.21 -28.95 10.52
CA ALA A 336 44.13 -27.82 10.35
C ALA A 336 43.95 -27.08 9.01
N ASP A 337 43.64 -27.84 7.98
CA ASP A 337 43.45 -27.31 6.63
C ASP A 337 42.15 -26.53 6.43
N TYR A 338 41.21 -26.66 7.35
CA TYR A 338 39.89 -25.99 7.29
C TYR A 338 39.78 -24.80 8.22
N ALA A 339 40.55 -24.77 9.31
CA ALA A 339 40.53 -23.69 10.28
C ALA A 339 40.79 -22.34 9.62
N GLY A 340 39.88 -21.35 9.88
CA GLY A 340 39.97 -19.99 9.35
C GLY A 340 39.45 -19.81 7.92
N LEU A 341 38.99 -20.86 7.25
CA LEU A 341 38.38 -20.71 5.92
C LEU A 341 36.99 -20.11 6.00
N GLU A 342 36.69 -19.23 5.08
CA GLU A 342 35.32 -18.75 4.88
C GLU A 342 34.42 -19.92 4.46
N ARG A 343 33.17 -19.95 4.86
CA ARG A 343 32.25 -21.09 4.69
C ARG A 343 32.17 -21.63 3.26
N PHE A 344 32.14 -20.78 2.24
CA PHE A 344 32.06 -21.22 0.84
C PHE A 344 33.41 -21.67 0.30
N GLU A 345 34.49 -21.13 0.79
CA GLU A 345 35.83 -21.67 0.50
C GLU A 345 36.03 -23.04 1.15
N ALA A 346 35.52 -23.20 2.39
CA ALA A 346 35.49 -24.52 3.04
C ALA A 346 34.62 -25.51 2.25
N ARG A 347 33.48 -25.08 1.71
CA ARG A 347 32.63 -25.90 0.84
C ARG A 347 33.42 -26.41 -0.38
N LYS A 348 34.08 -25.54 -1.12
CA LYS A 348 34.86 -25.88 -2.31
C LYS A 348 35.93 -26.90 -1.96
N LYS A 349 36.69 -26.68 -0.90
CA LYS A 349 37.74 -27.56 -0.43
C LYS A 349 37.20 -28.93 -0.03
N LEU A 350 36.09 -28.95 0.70
CA LEU A 350 35.46 -30.19 1.15
C LEU A 350 34.98 -31.03 -0.03
N VAL A 351 34.32 -30.42 -1.00
CA VAL A 351 33.85 -31.13 -2.19
C VAL A 351 35.02 -31.67 -3.02
N ALA A 352 36.08 -30.89 -3.18
CA ALA A 352 37.31 -31.36 -3.88
C ALA A 352 37.97 -32.51 -3.15
N GLN A 353 38.07 -32.49 -1.82
CA GLN A 353 38.59 -33.59 -1.01
C GLN A 353 37.72 -34.82 -1.12
N ALA A 354 36.41 -34.68 -1.09
CA ALA A 354 35.45 -35.78 -1.25
C ALA A 354 35.61 -36.49 -2.59
N GLU A 355 35.81 -35.73 -3.65
CA GLU A 355 36.05 -36.26 -4.99
C GLU A 355 37.41 -37.01 -5.06
N ALA A 356 38.46 -36.39 -4.53
CA ALA A 356 39.82 -36.98 -4.53
C ALA A 356 39.89 -38.27 -3.70
N GLU A 357 39.17 -38.32 -2.57
CA GLU A 357 39.17 -39.47 -1.65
C GLU A 357 38.07 -40.50 -1.98
N GLY A 358 37.24 -40.26 -2.97
CA GLY A 358 36.24 -41.22 -3.49
C GLY A 358 34.98 -41.38 -2.65
N TRP A 359 34.69 -40.44 -1.74
CA TRP A 359 33.44 -40.46 -0.96
C TRP A 359 32.40 -39.44 -1.45
N LEU A 360 32.66 -38.72 -2.54
CA LEU A 360 31.64 -37.99 -3.29
C LEU A 360 30.91 -38.95 -4.23
N ASP A 361 29.59 -39.09 -4.05
CA ASP A 361 28.78 -39.98 -4.88
C ASP A 361 28.35 -39.30 -6.19
N GLN A 362 27.72 -38.16 -6.07
CA GLN A 362 27.30 -37.31 -7.22
C GLN A 362 27.03 -35.88 -6.81
N ILE A 363 27.00 -35.02 -7.82
CA ILE A 363 26.52 -33.62 -7.70
C ILE A 363 25.34 -33.49 -8.62
N GLN A 364 24.14 -33.18 -8.04
CA GLN A 364 22.91 -33.03 -8.78
C GLN A 364 22.53 -31.55 -8.83
N PRO A 365 22.20 -30.96 -10.02
CA PRO A 365 21.62 -29.63 -10.09
C PRO A 365 20.33 -29.56 -9.28
N TYR A 366 20.19 -28.51 -8.51
CA TYR A 366 19.05 -28.36 -7.63
C TYR A 366 18.68 -26.88 -7.46
N ASP A 367 17.41 -26.56 -7.66
CA ASP A 367 16.90 -25.22 -7.42
C ASP A 367 16.57 -25.08 -5.93
N LEU A 368 17.31 -24.23 -5.26
CA LEU A 368 17.20 -24.03 -3.83
C LEU A 368 16.65 -22.64 -3.50
N LYS A 369 16.01 -22.52 -2.35
CA LYS A 369 15.61 -21.23 -1.77
C LYS A 369 16.69 -20.79 -0.81
N ALA A 370 17.53 -19.85 -1.24
CA ALA A 370 18.61 -19.33 -0.42
C ALA A 370 18.08 -18.27 0.55
N PRO A 371 18.30 -18.44 1.88
CA PRO A 371 17.92 -17.43 2.86
C PRO A 371 18.92 -16.28 2.82
N ARG A 372 18.46 -15.08 2.48
CA ARG A 372 19.30 -13.88 2.39
C ARG A 372 18.76 -12.78 3.29
N GLY A 373 19.68 -12.06 3.94
CA GLY A 373 19.29 -10.84 4.69
C GLY A 373 18.71 -9.79 3.73
N ASP A 374 17.58 -9.24 4.08
CA ASP A 374 16.85 -8.24 3.27
C ASP A 374 17.67 -6.96 3.04
N ARG A 375 18.56 -6.63 3.99
CA ARG A 375 19.41 -5.43 3.95
C ARG A 375 20.79 -5.66 3.36
N SER A 376 21.42 -6.79 3.68
CA SER A 376 22.77 -7.11 3.25
C SER A 376 22.87 -7.85 1.93
N GLY A 377 21.80 -8.59 1.58
CA GLY A 377 21.75 -9.48 0.43
C GLY A 377 22.63 -10.73 0.57
N VAL A 378 23.31 -10.93 1.70
CA VAL A 378 24.17 -12.12 1.92
C VAL A 378 23.35 -13.29 2.46
N ILE A 379 23.86 -14.50 2.21
CA ILE A 379 23.25 -15.73 2.75
C ILE A 379 23.42 -15.73 4.27
N ILE A 380 22.31 -15.93 4.96
CA ILE A 380 22.25 -15.98 6.42
C ILE A 380 22.85 -17.30 6.91
N GLU A 381 23.55 -17.22 8.03
CA GLU A 381 24.10 -18.39 8.71
C GLU A 381 23.35 -18.67 10.01
N PRO A 382 22.65 -19.79 10.16
CA PRO A 382 22.15 -20.20 11.46
C PRO A 382 23.32 -20.36 12.43
N LEU A 383 23.30 -19.64 13.55
CA LEU A 383 24.41 -19.60 14.50
C LEU A 383 23.89 -19.59 15.94
N LEU A 384 24.55 -20.34 16.83
CA LEU A 384 24.27 -20.33 18.26
C LEU A 384 24.88 -19.10 18.91
N THR A 385 24.03 -18.25 19.49
CA THR A 385 24.45 -17.03 20.18
C THR A 385 23.63 -16.80 21.42
N ASP A 386 24.24 -16.10 22.40
CA ASP A 386 23.51 -15.60 23.55
C ASP A 386 22.73 -14.35 23.14
N GLN A 387 21.42 -14.41 23.27
CA GLN A 387 20.51 -13.32 22.91
C GLN A 387 19.46 -13.11 24.00
N TRP A 388 18.81 -11.95 23.96
CA TRP A 388 17.65 -11.64 24.77
C TRP A 388 16.36 -12.00 24.04
N TYR A 389 15.41 -12.59 24.77
CA TYR A 389 14.14 -13.06 24.23
C TYR A 389 12.96 -12.59 25.07
N VAL A 390 11.84 -12.37 24.41
CA VAL A 390 10.52 -12.26 25.02
C VAL A 390 9.82 -13.60 24.92
N LYS A 391 9.36 -14.14 26.05
CA LYS A 391 8.41 -15.27 26.08
C LYS A 391 7.09 -14.79 25.53
N ILE A 392 6.82 -15.13 24.29
CA ILE A 392 5.74 -14.49 23.55
C ILE A 392 4.37 -15.12 23.78
N ALA A 393 4.30 -16.42 24.07
CA ALA A 393 3.03 -17.15 24.20
C ALA A 393 2.04 -16.51 25.19
N PRO A 394 2.44 -16.10 26.41
CA PRO A 394 1.51 -15.45 27.34
C PRO A 394 1.00 -14.09 26.84
N LEU A 395 1.75 -13.40 25.99
CA LEU A 395 1.36 -12.13 25.39
C LEU A 395 0.46 -12.35 24.16
N ALA A 396 0.66 -13.45 23.45
CA ALA A 396 -0.08 -13.78 22.24
C ALA A 396 -1.51 -14.19 22.53
N GLU A 397 -1.77 -14.89 23.62
CA GLU A 397 -3.10 -15.43 23.94
C GLU A 397 -4.18 -14.33 24.06
N PRO A 398 -4.03 -13.27 24.85
CA PRO A 398 -4.98 -12.16 24.86
C PRO A 398 -5.13 -11.46 23.51
N ALA A 399 -4.03 -11.35 22.78
CA ALA A 399 -4.00 -10.73 21.47
C ALA A 399 -4.80 -11.52 20.40
N ILE A 400 -4.79 -12.85 20.49
CA ILE A 400 -5.64 -13.72 19.67
C ILE A 400 -7.11 -13.50 20.01
N GLU A 401 -7.46 -13.52 21.28
CA GLU A 401 -8.83 -13.33 21.76
C GLU A 401 -9.42 -11.99 21.28
N ALA A 402 -8.65 -10.90 21.36
CA ALA A 402 -9.12 -9.56 20.97
C ALA A 402 -9.56 -9.46 19.50
N VAL A 403 -8.95 -10.25 18.62
CA VAL A 403 -9.34 -10.33 17.20
C VAL A 403 -10.49 -11.32 17.02
N GLN A 404 -10.47 -12.45 17.69
CA GLN A 404 -11.53 -13.46 17.61
C GLN A 404 -12.90 -12.92 18.08
N ASP A 405 -12.91 -12.15 19.17
CA ASP A 405 -14.17 -11.62 19.73
C ASP A 405 -14.63 -10.29 19.08
N GLY A 406 -13.87 -9.78 18.13
CA GLY A 406 -14.23 -8.62 17.35
C GLY A 406 -13.92 -7.26 17.99
N ARG A 407 -13.22 -7.21 19.13
CA ARG A 407 -12.72 -5.94 19.69
C ARG A 407 -11.79 -5.23 18.73
N ILE A 408 -10.96 -5.99 18.01
CA ILE A 408 -10.11 -5.50 16.93
C ILE A 408 -10.60 -6.12 15.61
N LYS A 409 -10.93 -5.26 14.64
CA LYS A 409 -11.40 -5.70 13.32
C LYS A 409 -10.38 -5.37 12.24
N PHE A 410 -10.11 -6.33 11.37
CA PHE A 410 -9.32 -6.10 10.16
C PHE A 410 -10.23 -5.72 8.99
N VAL A 411 -9.81 -4.76 8.21
CA VAL A 411 -10.45 -4.36 6.96
C VAL A 411 -9.38 -4.36 5.86
N PRO A 412 -9.47 -5.23 4.83
CA PRO A 412 -10.44 -6.32 4.67
C PRO A 412 -10.31 -7.43 5.72
N GLU A 413 -11.43 -8.06 6.04
CA GLU A 413 -11.51 -9.09 7.09
C GLU A 413 -10.59 -10.30 6.85
N GLN A 414 -10.30 -10.61 5.61
CA GLN A 414 -9.41 -11.73 5.23
C GLN A 414 -8.01 -11.67 5.87
N TYR A 415 -7.51 -10.48 6.19
CA TYR A 415 -6.22 -10.31 6.85
C TYR A 415 -6.19 -10.78 8.30
N SER A 416 -7.35 -10.96 8.92
CA SER A 416 -7.43 -11.61 10.23
C SER A 416 -6.92 -13.06 10.18
N ASN A 417 -7.12 -13.76 9.08
CA ASN A 417 -6.63 -15.13 8.88
C ASN A 417 -5.09 -15.18 8.86
N MET A 418 -4.46 -14.22 8.19
CA MET A 418 -3.00 -14.08 8.17
C MET A 418 -2.45 -13.81 9.58
N TYR A 419 -3.07 -12.88 10.28
CA TYR A 419 -2.74 -12.59 11.68
C TYR A 419 -2.85 -13.82 12.56
N MET A 420 -3.98 -14.54 12.49
CA MET A 420 -4.24 -15.74 13.29
C MET A 420 -3.26 -16.88 12.97
N ALA A 421 -2.91 -17.07 11.71
CA ALA A 421 -1.94 -18.09 11.31
C ALA A 421 -0.58 -17.86 11.96
N TRP A 422 -0.11 -16.62 11.98
CA TRP A 422 1.16 -16.28 12.65
C TRP A 422 1.07 -16.38 14.17
N MET A 423 -0.05 -15.96 14.76
CA MET A 423 -0.19 -15.93 16.22
C MET A 423 -0.29 -17.32 16.84
N ARG A 424 -0.81 -18.32 16.12
CA ARG A 424 -0.94 -19.70 16.62
C ARG A 424 0.40 -20.39 16.79
N ASP A 425 1.34 -20.13 15.89
CA ASP A 425 2.65 -20.78 15.86
C ASP A 425 3.79 -19.83 16.24
N ILE A 426 3.46 -18.75 16.94
CA ILE A 426 4.43 -17.72 17.29
C ILE A 426 5.53 -18.25 18.18
N GLN A 427 6.78 -17.96 17.82
CA GLN A 427 7.96 -18.33 18.57
C GLN A 427 8.43 -17.16 19.45
N ASP A 428 9.21 -17.47 20.49
CA ASP A 428 9.82 -16.44 21.33
C ASP A 428 10.58 -15.43 20.48
N TRP A 429 10.39 -14.18 20.81
CA TRP A 429 10.93 -13.06 20.04
C TRP A 429 12.34 -12.71 20.49
N CYS A 430 13.32 -12.84 19.60
CA CYS A 430 14.68 -12.37 19.81
C CYS A 430 14.72 -10.84 19.70
N ILE A 431 14.99 -10.16 20.80
CA ILE A 431 14.92 -8.71 20.89
C ILE A 431 16.27 -8.00 20.91
N SER A 432 17.38 -8.73 20.97
CA SER A 432 18.72 -8.13 20.97
C SER A 432 19.33 -8.07 19.57
N ARG A 433 20.03 -6.97 19.31
CA ARG A 433 20.77 -6.73 18.06
C ARG A 433 22.18 -6.25 18.40
N GLN A 434 23.16 -6.73 17.65
CA GLN A 434 24.56 -6.39 17.84
C GLN A 434 24.94 -5.14 17.04
N LEU A 435 24.17 -4.08 17.28
CA LEU A 435 24.30 -2.76 16.67
C LEU A 435 24.71 -1.74 17.71
N TRP A 436 25.13 -0.57 17.28
CA TRP A 436 25.37 0.58 18.15
C TRP A 436 24.20 1.56 18.16
N TRP A 437 23.51 1.69 17.05
CA TRP A 437 22.36 2.59 16.95
C TRP A 437 21.07 1.89 17.37
N GLY A 438 20.49 2.36 18.45
CA GLY A 438 19.25 1.83 19.02
C GLY A 438 19.17 2.03 20.51
N HIS A 439 18.13 1.44 21.10
CA HIS A 439 17.93 1.44 22.56
C HIS A 439 18.85 0.41 23.19
N ARG A 440 19.85 0.87 23.93
CA ARG A 440 20.77 -0.02 24.63
C ARG A 440 20.04 -0.81 25.70
N ILE A 441 20.29 -2.11 25.75
CA ILE A 441 19.63 -3.03 26.69
C ILE A 441 19.97 -2.61 28.15
N PRO A 442 18.95 -2.38 28.98
CA PRO A 442 19.11 -1.92 30.34
C PRO A 442 19.46 -3.08 31.29
N ALA A 443 20.58 -3.73 31.04
CA ALA A 443 21.11 -4.82 31.82
C ALA A 443 22.61 -4.60 32.06
N TRP A 444 23.07 -4.95 33.26
CA TRP A 444 24.47 -4.80 33.67
C TRP A 444 25.02 -6.13 34.16
N TYR A 445 26.31 -6.32 33.96
CA TYR A 445 27.03 -7.53 34.29
C TYR A 445 28.16 -7.21 35.28
N ASP A 446 28.29 -8.04 36.33
CA ASP A 446 29.45 -8.00 37.18
C ASP A 446 30.60 -8.90 36.67
N ALA A 447 31.73 -8.90 37.34
CA ALA A 447 32.89 -9.72 36.94
C ALA A 447 32.61 -11.23 36.95
N ASN A 448 31.62 -11.67 37.71
CA ASN A 448 31.21 -13.08 37.84
C ASN A 448 30.17 -13.51 36.81
N GLY A 449 29.76 -12.59 35.94
CA GLY A 449 28.75 -12.88 34.92
C GLY A 449 27.31 -12.79 35.44
N ASN A 450 27.05 -12.31 36.64
CA ASN A 450 25.71 -12.07 37.11
C ASN A 450 25.05 -10.93 36.36
N ILE A 451 23.76 -11.10 36.01
CA ILE A 451 22.99 -10.17 35.22
C ILE A 451 22.01 -9.40 36.13
N TYR A 452 22.02 -8.10 36.02
CA TYR A 452 21.15 -7.20 36.72
C TYR A 452 20.38 -6.31 35.77
N VAL A 453 19.05 -6.29 35.90
CA VAL A 453 18.17 -5.48 35.02
C VAL A 453 17.57 -4.34 35.85
N GLY A 454 17.59 -3.14 35.29
CA GLY A 454 17.01 -1.96 35.88
C GLY A 454 16.98 -0.80 34.92
N ARG A 455 16.32 0.28 35.32
CA ARG A 455 16.16 1.46 34.45
C ARG A 455 17.47 2.28 34.34
N SER A 456 18.32 2.14 35.34
CA SER A 456 19.64 2.78 35.42
C SER A 456 20.62 1.95 36.25
N GLU A 457 21.91 2.23 36.08
CA GLU A 457 22.96 1.61 36.92
C GLU A 457 22.74 1.88 38.42
N GLU A 458 22.33 3.10 38.76
CA GLU A 458 22.02 3.52 40.13
C GLU A 458 20.86 2.68 40.71
N GLU A 459 19.80 2.47 39.92
CA GLU A 459 18.68 1.60 40.34
C GLU A 459 19.14 0.15 40.57
N VAL A 460 19.94 -0.38 39.68
CA VAL A 460 20.50 -1.73 39.77
C VAL A 460 21.33 -1.88 41.03
N ARG A 461 22.20 -0.94 41.32
CA ARG A 461 23.04 -0.95 42.54
C ARG A 461 22.21 -0.89 43.80
N ALA A 462 21.24 0.01 43.84
CA ALA A 462 20.36 0.18 45.00
C ALA A 462 19.49 -1.07 45.24
N LYS A 463 18.89 -1.62 44.20
CA LYS A 463 17.98 -2.79 44.25
C LYS A 463 18.70 -4.09 44.69
N ASN A 464 19.96 -4.23 44.29
CA ASN A 464 20.74 -5.47 44.51
C ASN A 464 21.83 -5.31 45.56
N ASN A 465 21.86 -4.19 46.28
CA ASN A 465 22.88 -3.88 47.30
C ASN A 465 24.33 -4.01 46.80
N ILE A 466 24.57 -3.50 45.59
CA ILE A 466 25.89 -3.56 44.95
C ILE A 466 26.70 -2.34 45.41
N ALA A 467 27.88 -2.58 45.97
CA ALA A 467 28.78 -1.52 46.40
C ALA A 467 29.31 -0.67 45.24
N ALA A 468 29.59 0.59 45.48
CA ALA A 468 30.03 1.52 44.44
C ALA A 468 31.38 1.16 43.80
N ASP A 469 32.21 0.36 44.47
CA ASP A 469 33.50 -0.11 43.99
C ASP A 469 33.42 -1.37 43.13
N VAL A 470 32.25 -2.02 43.05
CA VAL A 470 32.02 -3.14 42.14
C VAL A 470 31.82 -2.60 40.72
N GLU A 471 32.65 -3.07 39.81
CA GLU A 471 32.52 -2.69 38.39
C GLU A 471 31.31 -3.38 37.77
N LEU A 472 30.44 -2.61 37.12
CA LEU A 472 29.33 -3.10 36.31
C LEU A 472 29.49 -2.63 34.86
N LYS A 473 29.28 -3.53 33.93
CA LYS A 473 29.28 -3.22 32.49
C LYS A 473 27.89 -3.39 31.94
N GLN A 474 27.40 -2.35 31.32
CA GLN A 474 26.11 -2.41 30.59
C GLN A 474 26.24 -3.31 29.37
N ASP A 475 25.19 -4.07 29.08
CA ASP A 475 25.06 -4.84 27.88
C ASP A 475 25.36 -3.96 26.63
N GLU A 476 26.13 -4.47 25.71
CA GLU A 476 26.55 -3.73 24.51
C GLU A 476 25.52 -3.78 23.38
N ASP A 477 24.58 -4.71 23.47
CA ASP A 477 23.54 -4.88 22.47
C ASP A 477 22.46 -3.81 22.60
N VAL A 478 21.78 -3.56 21.51
CA VAL A 478 20.58 -2.70 21.45
C VAL A 478 19.35 -3.56 21.20
N LEU A 479 18.18 -3.01 21.52
CA LEU A 479 16.90 -3.66 21.23
C LEU A 479 16.55 -3.57 19.76
N ASP A 480 15.85 -4.60 19.27
CA ASP A 480 15.19 -4.60 17.97
C ASP A 480 14.33 -3.34 17.83
N THR A 481 14.41 -2.70 16.67
CA THR A 481 13.60 -1.53 16.33
C THR A 481 12.12 -1.75 16.62
N TRP A 482 11.61 -2.94 16.32
CA TRP A 482 10.21 -3.28 16.54
C TRP A 482 9.80 -3.33 18.01
N PHE A 483 10.74 -3.40 18.92
CA PHE A 483 10.45 -3.33 20.36
C PHE A 483 9.90 -1.95 20.76
N SER A 484 10.56 -0.89 20.35
CA SER A 484 10.07 0.48 20.58
C SER A 484 8.83 0.79 19.75
N SER A 485 8.78 0.32 18.50
CA SER A 485 7.63 0.52 17.63
C SER A 485 6.36 -0.16 18.13
N ALA A 486 6.49 -1.27 18.87
CA ALA A 486 5.36 -1.97 19.50
C ALA A 486 4.68 -1.15 20.60
N LEU A 487 5.30 -0.11 21.10
CA LEU A 487 4.78 0.76 22.15
C LEU A 487 4.10 2.01 21.61
N TRP A 488 4.11 2.19 20.29
CA TRP A 488 3.80 3.45 19.61
C TRP A 488 2.44 4.05 19.97
N THR A 489 1.41 3.24 20.13
CA THR A 489 0.05 3.74 20.40
C THR A 489 -0.07 4.42 21.79
N PHE A 490 0.71 4.03 22.75
CA PHE A 490 0.64 4.58 24.12
C PHE A 490 1.88 5.35 24.54
N SER A 491 3.07 4.98 24.07
CA SER A 491 4.30 5.71 24.40
C SER A 491 4.30 7.14 23.84
N THR A 492 3.74 7.33 22.65
CA THR A 492 3.62 8.66 22.03
C THR A 492 2.67 9.60 22.78
N LEU A 493 1.74 9.05 23.53
CA LEU A 493 0.77 9.80 24.33
C LEU A 493 1.24 10.06 25.79
N GLY A 494 2.47 9.67 26.11
CA GLY A 494 3.13 9.99 27.35
C GLY A 494 3.33 8.84 28.35
N TRP A 495 2.80 7.64 28.07
CA TRP A 495 3.01 6.50 28.97
C TRP A 495 4.52 6.28 29.26
N PRO A 496 4.93 5.95 30.49
CA PRO A 496 4.14 5.46 31.63
C PRO A 496 3.36 6.49 32.42
N GLU A 497 3.54 7.78 32.17
CA GLU A 497 2.74 8.81 32.81
C GLU A 497 1.30 8.77 32.36
N GLN A 498 0.36 9.02 33.30
CA GLN A 498 -1.08 9.04 33.00
C GLN A 498 -1.48 10.45 32.49
N THR A 499 -1.04 10.81 31.30
CA THR A 499 -1.32 12.10 30.71
C THR A 499 -2.80 12.25 30.30
N PRO A 500 -3.30 13.50 30.19
CA PRO A 500 -4.64 13.74 29.66
C PRO A 500 -4.83 13.17 28.24
N GLU A 501 -3.80 13.25 27.40
CA GLU A 501 -3.82 12.73 26.02
C GLU A 501 -3.96 11.20 26.00
N LEU A 502 -3.23 10.51 26.86
CA LEU A 502 -3.33 9.06 26.99
C LEU A 502 -4.75 8.63 27.40
N LYS A 503 -5.38 9.35 28.32
CA LYS A 503 -6.75 9.07 28.76
C LYS A 503 -7.78 9.38 27.67
N THR A 504 -7.56 10.41 26.88
CA THR A 504 -8.49 10.87 25.86
C THR A 504 -8.42 10.05 24.58
N PHE A 505 -7.22 9.75 24.09
CA PHE A 505 -7.01 9.23 22.74
C PHE A 505 -6.65 7.74 22.67
N HIS A 506 -6.39 7.10 23.79
CA HIS A 506 -6.14 5.65 23.84
C HIS A 506 -7.37 4.88 24.39
N PRO A 507 -7.83 3.80 23.75
CA PRO A 507 -7.37 3.20 22.49
C PRO A 507 -7.53 4.14 21.29
N THR A 508 -6.66 3.98 20.29
CA THR A 508 -6.81 4.70 19.02
C THR A 508 -7.94 4.09 18.19
N ASP A 509 -8.41 4.79 17.18
CA ASP A 509 -9.61 4.38 16.42
C ASP A 509 -9.25 3.48 15.24
N VAL A 510 -8.30 3.88 14.43
CA VAL A 510 -7.89 3.14 13.25
C VAL A 510 -6.38 3.16 13.07
N LEU A 511 -5.82 2.01 12.72
CA LEU A 511 -4.46 1.87 12.25
C LEU A 511 -4.48 1.61 10.76
N VAL A 512 -3.76 2.40 9.99
CA VAL A 512 -3.63 2.24 8.54
C VAL A 512 -2.23 1.70 8.24
N THR A 513 -2.15 0.53 7.65
CA THR A 513 -0.87 -0.17 7.43
C THR A 513 -0.88 -0.99 6.15
N GLY A 514 0.30 -1.28 5.62
CA GLY A 514 0.49 -2.32 4.62
C GLY A 514 0.39 -3.72 5.25
N PHE A 515 0.11 -4.72 4.44
CA PHE A 515 0.01 -6.10 4.93
C PHE A 515 1.36 -6.70 5.37
N ASP A 516 2.45 -6.16 4.87
CA ASP A 516 3.81 -6.65 5.09
C ASP A 516 4.31 -6.46 6.52
N ILE A 517 3.67 -5.59 7.31
CA ILE A 517 4.04 -5.35 8.71
C ILE A 517 2.95 -5.72 9.72
N ILE A 518 1.98 -6.53 9.33
CA ILE A 518 0.94 -7.02 10.25
C ILE A 518 1.58 -7.78 11.42
N PHE A 519 2.50 -8.68 11.16
CA PHE A 519 3.18 -9.44 12.20
C PHE A 519 4.21 -8.59 12.96
N PHE A 520 5.06 -7.88 12.23
CA PHE A 520 6.13 -7.08 12.84
C PHE A 520 5.63 -5.99 13.77
N TRP A 521 4.57 -5.32 13.36
CA TRP A 521 4.12 -4.11 14.04
C TRP A 521 2.75 -4.28 14.67
N VAL A 522 1.75 -4.66 13.89
CA VAL A 522 0.35 -4.74 14.36
C VAL A 522 0.22 -5.75 15.49
N ALA A 523 0.67 -6.99 15.29
CA ALA A 523 0.60 -8.04 16.29
C ALA A 523 1.35 -7.69 17.57
N ARG A 524 2.55 -7.12 17.43
CA ARG A 524 3.38 -6.71 18.58
C ARG A 524 2.79 -5.53 19.34
N MET A 525 2.19 -4.57 18.65
CA MET A 525 1.44 -3.49 19.30
C MET A 525 0.26 -4.04 20.11
N ILE A 526 -0.47 -4.99 19.57
CA ILE A 526 -1.61 -5.61 20.26
C ILE A 526 -1.11 -6.30 21.55
N MET A 527 -0.09 -7.12 21.44
CA MET A 527 0.48 -7.85 22.58
C MET A 527 0.99 -6.92 23.68
N MET A 528 1.80 -5.93 23.32
CA MET A 528 2.37 -4.99 24.28
C MET A 528 1.32 -4.08 24.92
N THR A 529 0.40 -3.55 24.11
CA THR A 529 -0.66 -2.70 24.64
C THR A 529 -1.54 -3.46 25.63
N MET A 530 -1.97 -4.64 25.28
CA MET A 530 -2.85 -5.43 26.17
C MET A 530 -2.15 -5.88 27.46
N HIS A 531 -0.84 -5.97 27.46
CA HIS A 531 -0.08 -6.28 28.67
C HIS A 531 0.10 -5.05 29.58
N PHE A 532 0.37 -3.89 29.02
CA PHE A 532 0.73 -2.68 29.79
C PHE A 532 -0.43 -1.73 30.04
N MET A 533 -1.40 -1.65 29.13
CA MET A 533 -2.52 -0.72 29.23
C MET A 533 -3.75 -1.43 29.80
N LYS A 534 -4.21 -0.95 30.97
CA LYS A 534 -5.35 -1.51 31.68
C LYS A 534 -6.42 -0.44 31.90
N ASN A 535 -7.67 -0.88 31.81
CA ASN A 535 -8.83 -0.11 32.23
C ASN A 535 -8.91 -0.03 33.75
N GLU A 536 -9.78 0.82 34.28
CA GLU A 536 -9.99 0.96 35.74
C GLU A 536 -10.42 -0.36 36.40
N ASP A 537 -11.15 -1.20 35.70
CA ASP A 537 -11.60 -2.52 36.14
C ASP A 537 -10.52 -3.62 36.06
N GLY A 538 -9.32 -3.26 35.60
CA GLY A 538 -8.18 -4.18 35.41
C GLY A 538 -8.19 -4.95 34.10
N SER A 539 -9.22 -4.80 33.27
CA SER A 539 -9.24 -5.41 31.94
C SER A 539 -8.22 -4.76 30.98
N SER A 540 -7.75 -5.53 30.01
CA SER A 540 -6.77 -5.04 29.04
C SER A 540 -7.40 -4.08 28.02
N GLN A 541 -6.70 -2.98 27.73
CA GLN A 541 -7.03 -2.12 26.60
C GLN A 541 -6.47 -2.70 25.32
N ILE A 542 -7.21 -2.53 24.22
CA ILE A 542 -6.70 -2.76 22.86
C ILE A 542 -5.96 -1.52 22.36
N PRO A 543 -5.00 -1.63 21.41
CA PRO A 543 -4.28 -0.47 20.90
C PRO A 543 -5.10 0.36 19.92
N PHE A 544 -5.95 -0.28 19.13
CA PHE A 544 -6.79 0.31 18.09
C PHE A 544 -8.02 -0.57 17.85
N LYS A 545 -9.10 0.05 17.42
CA LYS A 545 -10.37 -0.64 17.17
C LYS A 545 -10.41 -1.32 15.80
N THR A 546 -9.81 -0.68 14.79
CA THR A 546 -9.80 -1.16 13.40
C THR A 546 -8.39 -1.11 12.84
N VAL A 547 -8.02 -2.17 12.12
CA VAL A 547 -6.79 -2.24 11.32
C VAL A 547 -7.18 -2.21 9.86
N TYR A 548 -6.97 -1.07 9.21
CA TYR A 548 -7.14 -0.95 7.77
C TYR A 548 -5.85 -1.36 7.06
N VAL A 549 -5.93 -2.40 6.26
CA VAL A 549 -4.79 -2.96 5.54
C VAL A 549 -4.90 -2.62 4.07
N HIS A 550 -3.94 -1.86 3.57
CA HIS A 550 -3.85 -1.54 2.14
C HIS A 550 -2.81 -2.41 1.42
N GLY A 551 -2.93 -2.48 0.10
CA GLY A 551 -1.93 -3.10 -0.76
C GLY A 551 -0.66 -2.25 -0.87
N LEU A 552 0.38 -2.83 -1.45
CA LEU A 552 1.63 -2.13 -1.71
C LEU A 552 1.57 -1.41 -3.06
N VAL A 553 2.16 -0.23 -3.12
CA VAL A 553 2.36 0.48 -4.39
C VAL A 553 3.61 -0.09 -5.07
N ARG A 554 3.41 -0.61 -6.27
CA ARG A 554 4.45 -1.25 -7.08
C ARG A 554 4.79 -0.38 -8.29
N ASP A 555 5.97 -0.59 -8.84
CA ASP A 555 6.39 0.08 -10.08
C ASP A 555 5.60 -0.42 -11.30
N GLY A 556 5.87 0.15 -12.48
CA GLY A 556 5.22 -0.21 -13.74
C GLY A 556 5.38 -1.68 -14.14
N GLU A 557 6.41 -2.36 -13.65
CA GLU A 557 6.68 -3.79 -13.87
C GLU A 557 6.12 -4.71 -12.78
N GLY A 558 5.46 -4.13 -11.77
CA GLY A 558 4.89 -4.88 -10.64
C GLY A 558 5.88 -5.22 -9.54
N GLN A 559 7.07 -4.61 -9.50
CA GLN A 559 8.07 -4.82 -8.47
C GLN A 559 7.88 -3.88 -7.28
N LYS A 560 8.24 -4.35 -6.09
CA LYS A 560 8.26 -3.51 -4.89
C LYS A 560 9.27 -2.37 -5.07
N MET A 561 8.84 -1.14 -4.79
CA MET A 561 9.70 0.03 -4.87
C MET A 561 10.70 0.05 -3.72
N SER A 562 11.98 0.26 -4.03
CA SER A 562 13.02 0.53 -3.04
C SER A 562 14.14 1.40 -3.64
N LYS A 563 14.76 2.24 -2.80
CA LYS A 563 15.90 3.06 -3.23
C LYS A 563 17.08 2.23 -3.72
N SER A 564 17.33 1.12 -3.04
CA SER A 564 18.42 0.22 -3.38
C SER A 564 18.26 -0.45 -4.75
N LYS A 565 17.03 -0.57 -5.25
CA LYS A 565 16.71 -1.11 -6.57
C LYS A 565 16.57 -0.04 -7.65
N GLY A 566 16.60 1.25 -7.28
CA GLY A 566 16.52 2.37 -8.22
C GLY A 566 15.16 2.53 -8.92
N ASN A 567 14.10 1.94 -8.40
CA ASN A 567 12.75 1.99 -8.98
C ASN A 567 11.76 2.83 -8.16
N VAL A 568 12.25 3.61 -7.20
CA VAL A 568 11.42 4.48 -6.35
C VAL A 568 10.99 5.72 -7.12
N LEU A 569 9.72 6.11 -6.91
CA LEU A 569 9.22 7.45 -7.22
C LEU A 569 8.98 8.21 -5.92
N ASP A 570 9.44 9.46 -5.90
CA ASP A 570 9.14 10.39 -4.82
C ASP A 570 7.79 11.07 -5.12
N PRO A 571 6.82 11.05 -4.20
CA PRO A 571 5.55 11.73 -4.44
C PRO A 571 5.70 13.23 -4.72
N LEU A 572 6.74 13.88 -4.20
CA LEU A 572 7.00 15.27 -4.49
C LEU A 572 7.37 15.52 -5.96
N ASP A 573 7.99 14.57 -6.63
CA ASP A 573 8.30 14.66 -8.05
C ASP A 573 7.04 14.64 -8.92
N LEU A 574 5.97 14.01 -8.44
CA LEU A 574 4.66 14.07 -9.09
C LEU A 574 3.94 15.38 -8.79
N ILE A 575 4.11 15.91 -7.61
CA ILE A 575 3.50 17.18 -7.19
C ILE A 575 4.14 18.36 -7.93
N ASP A 576 5.46 18.44 -7.88
CA ASP A 576 6.25 19.60 -8.34
C ASP A 576 6.84 19.41 -9.76
N GLY A 577 6.80 18.19 -10.27
CA GLY A 577 7.48 17.82 -11.51
C GLY A 577 8.97 17.59 -11.30
N ILE A 578 9.58 16.89 -12.22
CA ILE A 578 11.02 16.66 -12.27
C ILE A 578 11.46 16.46 -13.72
N ASP A 579 12.58 17.05 -14.11
CA ASP A 579 13.18 16.80 -15.42
C ASP A 579 13.82 15.40 -15.49
N LEU A 580 13.99 14.89 -16.71
CA LEU A 580 14.52 13.55 -16.93
C LEU A 580 15.92 13.33 -16.33
N GLU A 581 16.82 14.28 -16.53
CA GLU A 581 18.20 14.14 -16.05
C GLU A 581 18.29 14.11 -14.52
N SER A 582 17.49 14.94 -13.85
CA SER A 582 17.39 14.94 -12.39
C SER A 582 16.77 13.64 -11.86
N LEU A 583 15.76 13.10 -12.55
CA LEU A 583 15.12 11.83 -12.20
C LEU A 583 16.10 10.65 -12.35
N VAL A 584 16.86 10.62 -13.44
CA VAL A 584 17.91 9.62 -13.66
C VAL A 584 18.96 9.68 -12.56
N ALA A 585 19.45 10.87 -12.23
CA ALA A 585 20.42 11.06 -11.15
C ALA A 585 19.87 10.55 -9.81
N LYS A 586 18.63 10.87 -9.49
CA LYS A 586 17.96 10.47 -8.25
C LYS A 586 17.80 8.95 -8.15
N ARG A 587 17.43 8.28 -9.25
CA ARG A 587 17.22 6.83 -9.29
C ARG A 587 18.49 6.00 -9.36
N THR A 588 19.60 6.58 -9.77
CA THR A 588 20.90 5.90 -9.89
C THR A 588 21.86 6.18 -8.72
N THR A 589 21.42 6.93 -7.72
CA THR A 589 22.20 7.25 -6.51
C THR A 589 21.82 6.33 -5.36
N GLY A 590 22.82 5.81 -4.63
CA GLY A 590 22.60 4.98 -3.43
C GLY A 590 22.11 3.58 -3.72
N LEU A 591 22.43 3.03 -4.87
CA LEU A 591 22.06 1.67 -5.26
C LEU A 591 22.77 0.60 -4.40
N MET A 592 22.06 -0.50 -4.14
CA MET A 592 22.64 -1.68 -3.50
C MET A 592 23.80 -2.25 -4.35
N ASN A 593 23.59 -2.32 -5.66
CA ASN A 593 24.60 -2.72 -6.63
C ASN A 593 24.85 -1.58 -7.63
N PRO A 594 25.98 -0.85 -7.52
CA PRO A 594 26.30 0.24 -8.43
C PRO A 594 26.37 -0.16 -9.91
N LYS A 595 26.55 -1.42 -10.22
CA LYS A 595 26.58 -1.94 -11.59
C LYS A 595 25.22 -1.87 -12.28
N ASP A 596 24.15 -1.77 -11.54
CA ASP A 596 22.78 -1.67 -12.07
C ASP A 596 22.45 -0.27 -12.61
N ALA A 597 23.29 0.73 -12.37
CA ALA A 597 23.03 2.13 -12.74
C ALA A 597 22.70 2.30 -14.24
N ALA A 598 23.46 1.67 -15.13
CA ALA A 598 23.22 1.76 -16.57
C ALA A 598 21.86 1.17 -16.99
N LYS A 599 21.47 0.06 -16.41
CA LYS A 599 20.17 -0.59 -16.66
C LYS A 599 19.00 0.28 -16.16
N ILE A 600 19.15 0.84 -14.96
CA ILE A 600 18.17 1.73 -14.35
C ILE A 600 18.01 3.01 -15.14
N GLU A 601 19.09 3.61 -15.59
CA GLU A 601 19.09 4.79 -16.47
C GLU A 601 18.30 4.52 -17.75
N LYS A 602 18.59 3.41 -18.44
CA LYS A 602 17.89 3.00 -19.65
C LYS A 602 16.40 2.82 -19.42
N SER A 603 16.05 2.13 -18.36
CA SER A 603 14.64 1.91 -17.98
C SER A 603 13.92 3.22 -17.66
N THR A 604 14.56 4.11 -16.91
CA THR A 604 14.01 5.42 -16.55
C THR A 604 13.77 6.30 -17.77
N ARG A 605 14.71 6.35 -18.71
CA ARG A 605 14.56 7.11 -19.96
C ARG A 605 13.45 6.57 -20.85
N LYS A 606 13.23 5.26 -20.81
CA LYS A 606 12.13 4.63 -21.55
C LYS A 606 10.77 4.92 -20.92
N GLU A 607 10.68 4.84 -19.60
CA GLU A 607 9.43 5.02 -18.85
C GLU A 607 9.00 6.48 -18.77
N PHE A 608 9.96 7.40 -18.59
CA PHE A 608 9.73 8.83 -18.40
C PHE A 608 10.54 9.66 -19.41
N PRO A 609 10.28 9.57 -20.73
CA PRO A 609 11.13 10.18 -21.75
C PRO A 609 11.28 11.69 -21.62
N GLU A 610 10.32 12.38 -21.01
CA GLU A 610 10.31 13.84 -20.79
C GLU A 610 10.31 14.21 -19.29
N GLY A 611 10.67 13.27 -18.42
CA GLY A 611 10.54 13.44 -16.97
C GLY A 611 9.09 13.29 -16.50
N ILE A 612 8.74 13.98 -15.41
CA ILE A 612 7.41 13.95 -14.81
C ILE A 612 6.87 15.38 -14.73
N ASN A 613 5.66 15.59 -15.22
CA ASN A 613 4.97 16.87 -15.12
C ASN A 613 4.56 17.20 -13.67
N ALA A 614 4.41 18.47 -13.37
CA ALA A 614 3.87 18.93 -12.10
C ALA A 614 2.34 18.77 -12.09
N TYR A 615 1.83 17.86 -11.28
CA TYR A 615 0.38 17.61 -11.19
C TYR A 615 -0.31 18.34 -10.05
N GLY A 616 0.45 18.80 -9.05
CA GLY A 616 -0.08 19.35 -7.81
C GLY A 616 -0.49 18.28 -6.79
N THR A 617 -0.61 18.68 -5.54
CA THR A 617 -0.88 17.77 -4.43
C THR A 617 -2.28 17.15 -4.50
N ASP A 618 -3.30 17.93 -4.81
CA ASP A 618 -4.69 17.44 -4.82
C ASP A 618 -4.92 16.34 -5.86
N ALA A 619 -4.35 16.47 -7.05
CA ALA A 619 -4.43 15.45 -8.09
C ALA A 619 -3.74 14.15 -7.66
N VAL A 620 -2.58 14.23 -7.03
CA VAL A 620 -1.83 13.08 -6.53
C VAL A 620 -2.60 12.39 -5.40
N ARG A 621 -3.09 13.15 -4.42
CA ARG A 621 -3.90 12.63 -3.31
C ARG A 621 -5.19 11.98 -3.77
N PHE A 622 -5.90 12.61 -4.70
CA PHE A 622 -7.13 12.04 -5.25
C PHE A 622 -6.86 10.72 -5.96
N THR A 623 -5.76 10.63 -6.67
CA THR A 623 -5.31 9.39 -7.31
C THR A 623 -5.07 8.29 -6.28
N PHE A 624 -4.37 8.60 -5.20
CA PHE A 624 -4.13 7.63 -4.12
C PHE A 624 -5.44 7.14 -3.50
N CYS A 625 -6.35 8.05 -3.19
CA CYS A 625 -7.65 7.67 -2.63
C CYS A 625 -8.47 6.82 -3.60
N ALA A 626 -8.46 7.16 -4.88
CA ALA A 626 -9.16 6.40 -5.92
C ALA A 626 -8.58 4.98 -6.12
N LEU A 627 -7.32 4.78 -5.78
CA LEU A 627 -6.63 3.48 -5.82
C LEU A 627 -6.76 2.68 -4.53
N ALA A 628 -7.29 3.28 -3.46
CA ALA A 628 -7.44 2.64 -2.16
C ALA A 628 -8.62 1.66 -2.15
N ASN A 629 -8.43 0.53 -2.80
CA ASN A 629 -9.38 -0.57 -2.87
C ASN A 629 -9.09 -1.66 -1.82
N THR A 630 -9.72 -2.79 -1.92
CA THR A 630 -9.74 -3.88 -0.93
C THR A 630 -8.42 -4.67 -0.80
N GLY A 631 -7.31 -4.03 -0.47
CA GLY A 631 -6.06 -4.69 -0.06
C GLY A 631 -5.24 -5.34 -1.16
N ARG A 632 -5.50 -5.05 -2.44
CA ARG A 632 -4.69 -5.51 -3.56
C ARG A 632 -3.50 -4.59 -3.79
N ASP A 633 -2.40 -5.16 -4.25
CA ASP A 633 -1.26 -4.37 -4.70
C ASP A 633 -1.65 -3.45 -5.86
N ILE A 634 -1.08 -2.26 -5.84
CA ILE A 634 -1.42 -1.19 -6.75
C ILE A 634 -0.28 -0.99 -7.72
N LYS A 635 -0.58 -1.15 -8.99
CA LYS A 635 0.30 -0.74 -10.07
C LYS A 635 0.02 0.73 -10.40
N PHE A 636 0.96 1.60 -10.10
CA PHE A 636 0.78 3.04 -10.25
C PHE A 636 0.81 3.47 -11.73
N ASP A 637 -0.17 4.30 -12.13
CA ASP A 637 -0.30 4.82 -13.49
C ASP A 637 -0.40 6.36 -13.49
N LEU A 638 0.58 7.01 -14.11
CA LEU A 638 0.63 8.47 -14.25
C LEU A 638 -0.55 9.06 -15.03
N LYS A 639 -1.12 8.31 -15.95
CA LYS A 639 -2.30 8.77 -16.72
C LYS A 639 -3.50 9.06 -15.84
N ARG A 640 -3.64 8.32 -14.75
CA ARG A 640 -4.70 8.57 -13.76
C ARG A 640 -4.48 9.88 -13.02
N VAL A 641 -3.24 10.19 -12.68
CA VAL A 641 -2.89 11.48 -12.04
C VAL A 641 -3.22 12.64 -12.96
N GLU A 642 -2.89 12.53 -14.26
CA GLU A 642 -3.25 13.51 -15.27
C GLU A 642 -4.76 13.68 -15.38
N GLY A 643 -5.52 12.59 -15.38
CA GLY A 643 -6.98 12.61 -15.37
C GLY A 643 -7.55 13.39 -14.19
N TYR A 644 -7.02 13.18 -13.00
CA TYR A 644 -7.47 13.90 -11.82
C TYR A 644 -6.93 15.34 -11.75
N ARG A 645 -5.81 15.63 -12.38
CA ARG A 645 -5.40 17.03 -12.62
C ARG A 645 -6.45 17.75 -13.50
N ASN A 646 -6.93 17.09 -14.52
CA ASN A 646 -8.02 17.63 -15.34
C ASN A 646 -9.30 17.82 -14.54
N PHE A 647 -9.58 16.95 -13.58
CA PHE A 647 -10.69 17.12 -12.64
C PHE A 647 -10.51 18.39 -11.79
N CYS A 648 -9.33 18.66 -11.27
CA CYS A 648 -9.04 19.91 -10.58
C CYS A 648 -9.32 21.13 -11.47
N ASN A 649 -8.87 21.10 -12.73
CA ASN A 649 -9.14 22.14 -13.70
C ASN A 649 -10.64 22.31 -14.00
N LYS A 650 -11.37 21.20 -14.07
CA LYS A 650 -12.83 21.22 -14.28
C LYS A 650 -13.55 21.92 -13.12
N ILE A 651 -13.20 21.62 -11.89
CA ILE A 651 -13.76 22.27 -10.70
C ILE A 651 -13.44 23.77 -10.72
N TRP A 652 -12.21 24.13 -11.04
CA TRP A 652 -11.78 25.51 -11.14
C TRP A 652 -12.58 26.30 -12.17
N ASN A 653 -12.73 25.75 -13.35
CA ASN A 653 -13.48 26.37 -14.44
C ASN A 653 -14.98 26.47 -14.13
N ALA A 654 -15.57 25.45 -13.51
CA ALA A 654 -16.96 25.49 -13.05
C ALA A 654 -17.15 26.59 -11.99
N THR A 655 -16.22 26.73 -11.07
CA THR A 655 -16.22 27.82 -10.08
C THR A 655 -16.16 29.18 -10.74
N ARG A 656 -15.31 29.38 -11.73
CA ARG A 656 -15.26 30.65 -12.49
C ARG A 656 -16.60 30.95 -13.17
N PHE A 657 -17.21 29.96 -13.77
CA PHE A 657 -18.56 30.13 -14.37
C PHE A 657 -19.59 30.58 -13.31
N VAL A 658 -19.64 29.89 -12.17
CA VAL A 658 -20.55 30.26 -11.07
C VAL A 658 -20.31 31.69 -10.62
N LEU A 659 -19.06 32.07 -10.37
CA LEU A 659 -18.71 33.42 -9.94
C LEU A 659 -19.10 34.49 -10.95
N MET A 660 -18.89 34.27 -12.24
CA MET A 660 -19.32 35.19 -13.30
C MET A 660 -20.83 35.38 -13.34
N ASN A 661 -21.60 34.36 -12.97
CA ASN A 661 -23.08 34.48 -12.96
C ASN A 661 -23.66 35.03 -11.69
N VAL A 662 -22.90 35.13 -10.60
CA VAL A 662 -23.34 35.69 -9.32
C VAL A 662 -22.77 37.09 -9.06
N GLU A 663 -21.69 37.46 -9.70
CA GLU A 663 -21.08 38.78 -9.54
C GLU A 663 -22.02 39.92 -9.90
N GLY A 664 -22.25 40.83 -8.96
CA GLY A 664 -23.14 41.94 -9.15
C GLY A 664 -24.61 41.57 -9.31
N GLN A 665 -24.99 40.32 -9.07
CA GLN A 665 -26.34 39.81 -9.19
C GLN A 665 -26.94 39.50 -7.81
N THR A 666 -28.25 39.46 -7.75
CA THR A 666 -28.97 39.06 -6.53
C THR A 666 -28.84 37.56 -6.32
N VAL A 667 -28.47 37.16 -5.12
CA VAL A 667 -28.47 35.77 -4.67
C VAL A 667 -29.38 35.63 -3.47
N GLY A 668 -30.25 34.64 -3.47
CA GLY A 668 -31.11 34.34 -2.34
C GLY A 668 -30.32 33.98 -1.09
N THR A 669 -30.74 34.41 0.09
CA THR A 669 -30.13 34.06 1.37
C THR A 669 -30.65 32.72 1.91
N ASP A 670 -31.92 32.46 1.69
CA ASP A 670 -32.62 31.27 2.17
C ASP A 670 -33.12 30.42 0.99
N ALA A 671 -33.15 29.11 1.20
CA ALA A 671 -33.65 28.17 0.20
C ALA A 671 -35.16 28.46 -0.10
N ARG A 672 -35.49 28.52 -1.38
CA ARG A 672 -36.86 28.70 -1.89
C ARG A 672 -37.27 27.46 -2.72
N PRO A 673 -37.60 26.34 -2.05
CA PRO A 673 -38.00 25.09 -2.74
C PRO A 673 -39.25 25.28 -3.60
N ASP A 674 -40.09 26.27 -3.29
CA ASP A 674 -41.25 26.66 -4.07
C ASP A 674 -40.91 27.16 -5.48
N LEU A 675 -39.67 27.62 -5.69
CA LEU A 675 -39.16 28.08 -6.99
C LEU A 675 -38.35 27.01 -7.75
N TRP A 676 -38.18 25.83 -7.17
CA TRP A 676 -37.39 24.75 -7.81
C TRP A 676 -38.19 24.08 -8.93
N GLU A 677 -37.57 23.97 -10.07
CA GLU A 677 -38.01 23.14 -11.17
C GLU A 677 -37.23 21.82 -11.23
N LEU A 678 -37.46 21.02 -12.25
CA LEU A 678 -36.78 19.70 -12.37
C LEU A 678 -35.25 19.74 -12.17
N PRO A 679 -34.50 20.69 -12.78
CA PRO A 679 -33.05 20.70 -12.59
C PRO A 679 -32.61 20.85 -11.13
N GLU A 680 -33.23 21.77 -10.36
CA GLU A 680 -32.89 22.00 -8.95
C GLU A 680 -33.32 20.82 -8.08
N GLN A 681 -34.52 20.31 -8.28
CA GLN A 681 -35.00 19.13 -7.57
C GLN A 681 -34.08 17.91 -7.79
N TRP A 682 -33.63 17.73 -9.02
CA TRP A 682 -32.73 16.64 -9.39
C TRP A 682 -31.34 16.80 -8.77
N ILE A 683 -30.69 17.96 -8.95
CA ILE A 683 -29.29 18.10 -8.47
C ILE A 683 -29.21 18.05 -6.95
N ILE A 684 -30.21 18.60 -6.25
CA ILE A 684 -30.24 18.53 -4.79
C ILE A 684 -30.49 17.11 -4.30
N SER A 685 -31.37 16.36 -4.97
CA SER A 685 -31.61 14.95 -4.68
C SER A 685 -30.32 14.12 -4.90
N ARG A 686 -29.65 14.34 -6.02
CA ARG A 686 -28.39 13.67 -6.35
C ARG A 686 -27.27 14.01 -5.36
N LEU A 687 -27.22 15.25 -4.88
CA LEU A 687 -26.28 15.66 -3.85
C LEU A 687 -26.48 14.85 -2.57
N GLN A 688 -27.74 14.67 -2.12
CA GLN A 688 -28.02 13.86 -0.93
C GLN A 688 -27.54 12.43 -1.09
N LYS A 689 -27.76 11.83 -2.26
CA LYS A 689 -27.30 10.46 -2.55
C LYS A 689 -25.78 10.37 -2.65
N ALA A 690 -25.11 11.36 -3.22
CA ALA A 690 -23.66 11.44 -3.26
C ALA A 690 -23.07 11.56 -1.83
N GLU A 691 -23.65 12.42 -1.01
CA GLU A 691 -23.27 12.57 0.40
C GLU A 691 -23.43 11.25 1.17
N ALA A 692 -24.55 10.55 1.00
CA ALA A 692 -24.81 9.27 1.64
C ALA A 692 -23.79 8.21 1.18
N ALA A 693 -23.49 8.16 -0.12
CA ALA A 693 -22.50 7.24 -0.67
C ALA A 693 -21.10 7.48 -0.11
N VAL A 694 -20.72 8.75 0.04
CA VAL A 694 -19.40 9.12 0.61
C VAL A 694 -19.33 8.76 2.09
N HIS A 695 -20.36 9.03 2.87
CA HIS A 695 -20.40 8.59 4.27
C HIS A 695 -20.28 7.07 4.41
N GLN A 696 -21.00 6.33 3.59
CA GLN A 696 -20.93 4.87 3.57
C GLN A 696 -19.52 4.38 3.19
N ALA A 697 -18.90 5.04 2.24
CA ALA A 697 -17.53 4.73 1.82
C ALA A 697 -16.52 4.95 2.95
N PHE A 698 -16.62 6.05 3.69
CA PHE A 698 -15.77 6.29 4.87
C PHE A 698 -16.05 5.28 5.99
N ALA A 699 -17.31 4.96 6.23
CA ALA A 699 -17.69 3.98 7.26
C ALA A 699 -17.16 2.57 6.97
N THR A 700 -17.01 2.21 5.70
CA THR A 700 -16.51 0.91 5.24
C THR A 700 -15.06 0.94 4.80
N TYR A 701 -14.36 2.06 4.99
CA TYR A 701 -12.96 2.26 4.57
C TYR A 701 -12.74 2.04 3.07
N ARG A 702 -13.73 2.37 2.26
CA ARG A 702 -13.70 2.30 0.80
C ARG A 702 -13.47 3.69 0.20
N LEU A 703 -12.26 4.23 0.36
CA LEU A 703 -11.93 5.55 -0.17
C LEU A 703 -12.01 5.62 -1.70
N ASP A 704 -11.80 4.51 -2.38
CA ASP A 704 -12.02 4.38 -3.81
C ASP A 704 -13.47 4.70 -4.21
N LEU A 705 -14.43 4.21 -3.43
CA LEU A 705 -15.85 4.51 -3.64
C LEU A 705 -16.18 5.97 -3.26
N ALA A 706 -15.56 6.52 -2.24
CA ALA A 706 -15.69 7.94 -1.90
C ALA A 706 -15.20 8.82 -3.06
N ALA A 707 -14.02 8.55 -3.58
CA ALA A 707 -13.44 9.27 -4.71
C ALA A 707 -14.35 9.18 -5.94
N GLN A 708 -14.86 7.98 -6.25
CA GLN A 708 -15.75 7.77 -7.39
C GLN A 708 -17.05 8.54 -7.25
N ALA A 709 -17.68 8.51 -6.08
CA ALA A 709 -18.93 9.24 -5.81
C ALA A 709 -18.75 10.76 -5.94
N ILE A 710 -17.66 11.30 -5.42
CA ILE A 710 -17.31 12.71 -5.53
C ILE A 710 -17.07 13.11 -6.98
N TYR A 711 -16.26 12.32 -7.69
CA TYR A 711 -15.95 12.57 -9.10
C TYR A 711 -17.20 12.54 -9.97
N ASP A 712 -18.01 11.48 -9.84
CA ASP A 712 -19.23 11.33 -10.66
C ASP A 712 -20.22 12.45 -10.41
N PHE A 713 -20.44 12.82 -9.15
CA PHE A 713 -21.37 13.90 -8.82
C PHE A 713 -20.88 15.24 -9.36
N ILE A 714 -19.63 15.63 -9.09
CA ILE A 714 -19.12 16.95 -9.46
C ILE A 714 -18.95 17.06 -10.99
N TRP A 715 -18.29 16.09 -11.60
CA TRP A 715 -18.03 16.17 -13.04
C TRP A 715 -19.25 15.82 -13.88
N ASN A 716 -19.82 14.65 -13.67
CA ASN A 716 -20.85 14.12 -14.57
C ASN A 716 -22.22 14.71 -14.34
N GLU A 717 -22.56 15.07 -13.12
CA GLU A 717 -23.90 15.57 -12.79
C GLU A 717 -23.92 17.08 -12.62
N TYR A 718 -23.11 17.66 -11.76
CA TYR A 718 -23.07 19.10 -11.55
C TYR A 718 -22.49 19.86 -12.75
N CYS A 719 -21.28 19.57 -13.16
CA CYS A 719 -20.63 20.31 -14.24
C CYS A 719 -21.23 20.03 -15.61
N ASP A 720 -21.45 18.78 -15.96
CA ASP A 720 -21.89 18.40 -17.30
C ASP A 720 -23.39 18.61 -17.53
N TRP A 721 -24.19 18.57 -16.49
CA TRP A 721 -25.63 18.73 -16.61
C TRP A 721 -26.19 19.94 -15.89
N TYR A 722 -26.04 20.07 -14.57
CA TYR A 722 -26.71 21.11 -13.85
C TYR A 722 -26.26 22.53 -14.27
N VAL A 723 -24.96 22.74 -14.39
CA VAL A 723 -24.39 24.01 -14.87
C VAL A 723 -24.98 24.37 -16.25
N GLU A 724 -25.03 23.40 -17.16
CA GLU A 724 -25.56 23.58 -18.50
C GLU A 724 -27.07 23.87 -18.48
N LEU A 725 -27.82 23.23 -17.60
CA LEU A 725 -29.27 23.47 -17.41
C LEU A 725 -29.58 24.85 -16.84
N THR A 726 -28.66 25.48 -16.13
CA THR A 726 -28.87 26.81 -15.58
C THR A 726 -28.69 27.93 -16.61
N LYS A 727 -27.89 27.71 -17.65
CA LYS A 727 -27.59 28.73 -18.66
C LYS A 727 -28.83 29.24 -19.40
N PRO A 728 -29.77 28.42 -19.88
CA PRO A 728 -31.00 28.91 -20.49
C PRO A 728 -31.85 29.73 -19.53
N VAL A 729 -31.95 29.33 -18.28
CA VAL A 729 -32.75 30.02 -17.28
C VAL A 729 -32.15 31.39 -16.95
N LEU A 730 -30.86 31.47 -16.71
CA LEU A 730 -30.18 32.71 -16.34
C LEU A 730 -30.10 33.70 -17.48
N ASN A 731 -30.14 33.26 -18.72
CA ASN A 731 -30.06 34.09 -19.93
C ASN A 731 -31.43 34.48 -20.50
N ASP A 732 -32.54 33.94 -19.94
CA ASP A 732 -33.87 34.24 -20.42
C ASP A 732 -34.42 35.46 -19.71
N ALA A 733 -34.75 36.52 -20.48
CA ALA A 733 -35.33 37.76 -19.95
C ALA A 733 -36.73 37.58 -19.36
N GLU A 734 -37.46 36.56 -19.78
CA GLU A 734 -38.81 36.26 -19.33
C GLU A 734 -38.87 35.56 -17.98
N VAL A 735 -37.75 35.00 -17.52
CA VAL A 735 -37.65 34.35 -16.18
C VAL A 735 -37.58 35.42 -15.11
N SER A 736 -38.36 35.28 -14.03
CA SER A 736 -38.36 36.21 -12.92
C SER A 736 -37.02 36.32 -12.21
N GLU A 737 -36.70 37.52 -11.68
CA GLU A 737 -35.48 37.72 -10.89
C GLU A 737 -35.43 36.87 -9.62
N GLU A 738 -36.59 36.61 -9.00
CA GLU A 738 -36.67 35.70 -7.84
C GLU A 738 -36.23 34.28 -8.21
N ARG A 739 -36.71 33.77 -9.35
CA ARG A 739 -36.31 32.46 -9.88
C ARG A 739 -34.80 32.42 -10.20
N LYS A 740 -34.29 33.44 -10.87
CA LYS A 740 -32.84 33.55 -11.19
C LYS A 740 -32.00 33.63 -9.94
N ALA A 741 -32.42 34.40 -8.92
CA ALA A 741 -31.72 34.49 -7.64
C ALA A 741 -31.62 33.12 -6.94
N GLU A 742 -32.71 32.33 -6.98
CA GLU A 742 -32.69 30.98 -6.41
C GLU A 742 -31.83 30.04 -7.20
N VAL A 743 -31.78 30.09 -8.53
CA VAL A 743 -30.88 29.30 -9.37
C VAL A 743 -29.40 29.62 -9.03
N ARG A 744 -29.05 30.89 -8.89
CA ARG A 744 -27.71 31.32 -8.45
C ARG A 744 -27.39 30.78 -7.08
N ARG A 745 -28.33 30.85 -6.13
CA ARG A 745 -28.16 30.30 -4.79
C ARG A 745 -27.89 28.78 -4.83
N VAL A 746 -28.68 28.04 -5.59
CA VAL A 746 -28.52 26.60 -5.72
C VAL A 746 -27.17 26.24 -6.38
N LEU A 747 -26.75 26.97 -7.42
CA LEU A 747 -25.42 26.84 -8.01
C LEU A 747 -24.31 26.96 -6.96
N LEU A 748 -24.38 28.02 -6.15
CA LEU A 748 -23.42 28.26 -5.07
C LEU A 748 -23.52 27.21 -3.97
N ALA A 749 -24.73 26.88 -3.50
CA ALA A 749 -24.95 25.97 -2.39
C ALA A 749 -24.48 24.54 -2.72
N VAL A 750 -24.74 24.05 -3.92
CA VAL A 750 -24.31 22.73 -4.35
C VAL A 750 -22.79 22.67 -4.52
N MET A 751 -22.18 23.70 -5.11
CA MET A 751 -20.72 23.79 -5.22
C MET A 751 -20.08 23.86 -3.82
N GLU A 752 -20.61 24.68 -2.91
CA GLU A 752 -20.09 24.80 -1.55
C GLU A 752 -20.15 23.47 -0.79
N ALA A 753 -21.26 22.76 -0.85
CA ALA A 753 -21.39 21.43 -0.26
C ALA A 753 -20.45 20.42 -0.91
N SER A 754 -20.30 20.48 -2.23
CA SER A 754 -19.36 19.63 -2.97
C SER A 754 -17.91 19.85 -2.57
N LEU A 755 -17.52 21.10 -2.28
CA LEU A 755 -16.18 21.42 -1.79
C LEU A 755 -15.92 20.82 -0.41
N ARG A 756 -16.89 20.91 0.51
CA ARG A 756 -16.75 20.26 1.81
C ARG A 756 -16.71 18.74 1.67
N LEU A 757 -17.51 18.16 0.78
CA LEU A 757 -17.54 16.74 0.51
C LEU A 757 -16.19 16.24 -0.02
N ALA A 758 -15.56 16.98 -0.92
CA ALA A 758 -14.29 16.65 -1.55
C ALA A 758 -13.05 17.00 -0.70
N HIS A 759 -13.19 17.87 0.31
CA HIS A 759 -12.05 18.39 1.07
C HIS A 759 -11.12 17.33 1.63
N PRO A 760 -11.57 16.20 2.22
CA PRO A 760 -10.68 15.18 2.74
C PRO A 760 -9.72 14.62 1.69
N LEU A 761 -10.11 14.60 0.42
CA LEU A 761 -9.30 14.07 -0.69
C LEU A 761 -8.51 15.19 -1.39
N MET A 762 -9.05 16.39 -1.45
CA MET A 762 -8.53 17.53 -2.22
C MET A 762 -8.48 18.82 -1.35
N PRO A 763 -7.61 18.85 -0.34
CA PRO A 763 -7.71 19.88 0.69
C PRO A 763 -7.39 21.30 0.22
N TYR A 764 -6.48 21.47 -0.73
CA TYR A 764 -5.99 22.79 -1.13
C TYR A 764 -6.95 23.53 -2.07
N LEU A 765 -7.38 22.87 -3.13
CA LEU A 765 -8.35 23.40 -4.09
C LEU A 765 -9.65 23.76 -3.40
N THR A 766 -10.12 22.90 -2.53
CA THR A 766 -11.39 23.08 -1.83
C THR A 766 -11.32 24.24 -0.84
N GLU A 767 -10.24 24.40 -0.10
CA GLU A 767 -10.04 25.53 0.80
C GLU A 767 -10.00 26.85 0.03
N GLU A 768 -9.24 26.93 -1.04
CA GLU A 768 -9.11 28.15 -1.85
C GLU A 768 -10.46 28.61 -2.41
N ILE A 769 -11.23 27.72 -2.99
CA ILE A 769 -12.53 28.03 -3.57
C ILE A 769 -13.56 28.34 -2.47
N TRP A 770 -13.57 27.54 -1.42
CA TRP A 770 -14.52 27.68 -0.32
C TRP A 770 -14.45 29.04 0.37
N GLN A 771 -13.23 29.58 0.54
CA GLN A 771 -13.03 30.89 1.12
C GLN A 771 -13.69 32.03 0.29
N THR A 772 -13.85 31.82 -1.00
CA THR A 772 -14.52 32.75 -1.91
C THR A 772 -16.04 32.53 -1.93
N LEU A 773 -16.50 31.29 -2.03
CA LEU A 773 -17.90 30.95 -2.23
C LEU A 773 -18.75 31.02 -0.95
N ALA A 774 -18.26 30.48 0.14
CA ALA A 774 -19.05 30.32 1.37
C ALA A 774 -19.60 31.67 1.94
N PRO A 775 -18.80 32.75 1.95
CA PRO A 775 -19.31 34.05 2.40
C PRO A 775 -20.48 34.57 1.56
N MET A 776 -20.55 34.27 0.28
CA MET A 776 -21.63 34.66 -0.62
C MET A 776 -22.98 34.04 -0.24
N LEU A 777 -22.97 32.93 0.47
CA LEU A 777 -24.12 32.22 1.00
C LEU A 777 -24.46 32.65 2.45
N GLY A 778 -23.77 33.66 2.99
CA GLY A 778 -23.85 33.99 4.40
C GLY A 778 -23.27 32.94 5.32
N GLN A 779 -22.49 32.00 4.76
CA GLN A 779 -21.76 30.95 5.45
C GLN A 779 -20.27 31.28 5.37
N GLY A 780 -19.49 30.59 6.12
CA GLY A 780 -18.07 30.80 6.12
C GLY A 780 -17.47 30.52 7.48
N GLY A 781 -16.19 30.64 7.56
CA GLY A 781 -15.45 30.40 8.79
C GLY A 781 -13.96 30.55 8.55
N PRO A 782 -13.14 30.32 9.55
CA PRO A 782 -11.70 30.49 9.43
C PRO A 782 -11.07 29.50 8.44
N THR A 783 -11.66 28.31 8.31
CA THR A 783 -11.18 27.26 7.41
C THR A 783 -12.26 26.23 7.11
N ILE A 784 -12.22 25.67 5.91
CA ILE A 784 -13.07 24.53 5.54
C ILE A 784 -12.78 23.28 6.41
N MET A 785 -11.58 23.16 6.95
CA MET A 785 -11.15 22.02 7.77
C MET A 785 -12.03 21.80 9.01
N THR A 786 -12.61 22.87 9.52
CA THR A 786 -13.47 22.85 10.72
C THR A 786 -14.94 23.08 10.39
N ALA A 787 -15.28 23.22 9.12
CA ALA A 787 -16.67 23.30 8.68
C ALA A 787 -17.34 21.93 8.81
N GLN A 788 -18.66 21.95 9.05
CA GLN A 788 -19.43 20.70 9.17
C GLN A 788 -19.40 19.93 7.85
N TYR A 789 -19.05 18.65 7.92
CA TYR A 789 -19.14 17.76 6.75
C TYR A 789 -20.59 17.61 6.32
N PRO A 790 -20.89 17.62 5.00
CA PRO A 790 -22.27 17.52 4.53
C PRO A 790 -22.95 16.24 5.01
N ILE A 791 -24.15 16.42 5.57
CA ILE A 791 -24.96 15.30 6.06
C ILE A 791 -26.19 15.16 5.17
N PRO A 792 -26.48 13.98 4.61
CA PRO A 792 -27.60 13.80 3.72
C PRO A 792 -28.93 13.99 4.46
N GLU A 793 -29.84 14.66 3.82
CA GLU A 793 -31.20 14.92 4.30
C GLU A 793 -32.21 14.11 3.46
N GLN A 794 -32.76 13.05 4.02
CA GLN A 794 -33.68 12.14 3.32
C GLN A 794 -34.87 12.86 2.71
N ALA A 795 -35.36 13.90 3.35
CA ALA A 795 -36.51 14.71 2.87
C ALA A 795 -36.23 15.44 1.55
N LYS A 796 -34.98 15.67 1.19
CA LYS A 796 -34.54 16.32 -0.06
C LYS A 796 -34.35 15.35 -1.22
N ILE A 797 -34.46 14.06 -0.99
CA ILE A 797 -34.40 13.06 -2.04
C ILE A 797 -35.72 13.00 -2.78
N ASN A 798 -35.67 13.14 -4.09
CA ASN A 798 -36.83 13.13 -4.98
C ASN A 798 -36.60 12.11 -6.11
N GLU A 799 -37.05 10.89 -5.87
CA GLU A 799 -36.87 9.77 -6.83
C GLU A 799 -37.59 10.03 -8.15
N GLN A 800 -38.74 10.72 -8.13
CA GLN A 800 -39.46 11.06 -9.35
C GLN A 800 -38.66 12.07 -10.19
N ALA A 801 -38.07 13.08 -9.58
CA ALA A 801 -37.21 14.04 -10.28
C ALA A 801 -35.98 13.37 -10.90
N GLU A 802 -35.41 12.42 -10.21
CA GLU A 802 -34.25 11.65 -10.75
C GLU A 802 -34.64 10.79 -11.93
N ALA A 803 -35.79 10.11 -11.87
CA ALA A 803 -36.31 9.32 -12.98
C ALA A 803 -36.64 10.20 -14.20
N ASP A 804 -37.30 11.34 -13.96
CA ASP A 804 -37.67 12.31 -15.01
C ASP A 804 -36.43 12.90 -15.68
N MET A 805 -35.39 13.23 -14.91
CA MET A 805 -34.14 13.78 -15.45
C MET A 805 -33.38 12.72 -16.24
N GLN A 806 -33.33 11.49 -15.76
CA GLN A 806 -32.67 10.40 -16.49
C GLN A 806 -33.29 10.18 -17.85
N TRP A 807 -34.64 10.22 -17.91
CA TRP A 807 -35.37 10.11 -19.17
C TRP A 807 -35.08 11.29 -20.11
N LEU A 808 -35.11 12.53 -19.59
CA LEU A 808 -34.75 13.73 -20.34
C LEU A 808 -33.32 13.68 -20.88
N GLN A 809 -32.36 13.25 -20.06
CA GLN A 809 -30.98 13.06 -20.47
C GLN A 809 -30.88 12.04 -21.62
N GLY A 810 -31.68 10.98 -21.58
CA GLY A 810 -31.79 9.99 -22.66
C GLY A 810 -32.26 10.62 -23.97
N LEU A 811 -33.31 11.42 -23.94
CA LEU A 811 -33.84 12.13 -25.09
C LEU A 811 -32.84 13.13 -25.68
N ILE A 812 -32.19 13.92 -24.84
CA ILE A 812 -31.15 14.88 -25.25
C ILE A 812 -29.95 14.12 -25.86
N GLY A 813 -29.55 13.03 -25.25
CA GLY A 813 -28.48 12.17 -25.73
C GLY A 813 -28.81 11.56 -27.10
N ALA A 814 -30.04 11.10 -27.29
CA ALA A 814 -30.51 10.56 -28.59
C ALA A 814 -30.42 11.61 -29.69
N VAL A 815 -30.86 12.82 -29.44
CA VAL A 815 -30.78 13.92 -30.42
C VAL A 815 -29.33 14.27 -30.74
N ARG A 816 -28.46 14.32 -29.74
CA ARG A 816 -27.01 14.58 -29.94
C ARG A 816 -26.35 13.49 -30.76
N ASN A 817 -26.68 12.24 -30.50
CA ASN A 817 -26.16 11.11 -31.27
C ASN A 817 -26.62 11.15 -32.72
N ILE A 818 -27.90 11.42 -32.96
CA ILE A 818 -28.44 11.58 -34.31
C ILE A 818 -27.71 12.72 -35.05
N ARG A 819 -27.45 13.82 -34.35
CA ARG A 819 -26.69 14.96 -34.91
C ARG A 819 -25.29 14.54 -35.36
N GLY A 820 -24.60 13.75 -34.49
CA GLY A 820 -23.27 13.21 -34.78
C GLY A 820 -23.31 12.26 -36.03
N GLU A 821 -24.26 11.34 -36.03
CA GLU A 821 -24.44 10.38 -37.13
C GLU A 821 -24.75 11.06 -38.47
N MET A 822 -25.54 12.11 -38.46
CA MET A 822 -25.88 12.90 -39.65
C MET A 822 -24.80 13.91 -40.05
N GLY A 823 -23.71 14.03 -39.25
CA GLY A 823 -22.63 14.99 -39.54
C GLY A 823 -23.06 16.45 -39.48
N LEU A 824 -24.07 16.78 -38.67
CA LEU A 824 -24.61 18.12 -38.57
C LEU A 824 -23.82 18.97 -37.56
N GLY A 825 -23.59 20.23 -37.92
CA GLY A 825 -22.88 21.17 -37.02
C GLY A 825 -23.67 21.44 -35.74
N ASN A 826 -22.94 21.66 -34.63
CA ASN A 826 -23.50 21.85 -33.29
C ASN A 826 -24.42 23.07 -33.17
N ALA A 827 -24.28 24.07 -34.03
CA ALA A 827 -25.09 25.29 -34.00
C ALA A 827 -26.43 25.18 -34.77
N ARG A 828 -26.59 24.15 -35.56
CA ARG A 828 -27.78 23.97 -36.40
C ARG A 828 -28.96 23.50 -35.55
N LEU A 829 -30.08 24.20 -35.64
CA LEU A 829 -31.29 23.79 -34.96
C LEU A 829 -32.00 22.67 -35.73
N LEU A 830 -32.50 21.67 -35.00
CA LEU A 830 -33.11 20.48 -35.59
C LEU A 830 -34.59 20.38 -35.24
N PRO A 831 -35.48 20.07 -36.17
CA PRO A 831 -36.82 19.63 -35.84
C PRO A 831 -36.76 18.19 -35.28
N VAL A 832 -37.50 17.93 -34.23
CA VAL A 832 -37.56 16.62 -33.54
C VAL A 832 -39.02 16.15 -33.50
N LEU A 833 -39.19 14.86 -33.88
CA LEU A 833 -40.47 14.19 -33.80
C LEU A 833 -40.37 13.11 -32.73
N LEU A 834 -41.33 13.03 -31.85
CA LEU A 834 -41.40 12.05 -30.78
C LEU A 834 -42.64 11.13 -30.98
N GLN A 835 -42.46 9.85 -30.82
CA GLN A 835 -43.51 8.85 -30.96
C GLN A 835 -43.47 7.87 -29.79
N ASN A 836 -44.56 7.23 -29.48
CA ASN A 836 -44.73 6.33 -28.34
C ASN A 836 -44.50 7.02 -26.99
N ILE A 837 -44.98 8.22 -26.88
CA ILE A 837 -44.93 9.05 -25.67
C ILE A 837 -46.32 9.01 -24.99
N SER A 838 -46.32 8.73 -23.68
CA SER A 838 -47.55 8.80 -22.87
C SER A 838 -48.02 10.26 -22.64
N ASP A 839 -49.26 10.46 -22.27
CA ASP A 839 -49.80 11.79 -22.00
C ASP A 839 -49.04 12.46 -20.85
N ALA A 840 -48.65 11.74 -19.81
CA ALA A 840 -47.84 12.25 -18.69
C ALA A 840 -46.44 12.67 -19.16
N GLU A 841 -45.81 11.89 -20.01
CA GLU A 841 -44.49 12.21 -20.60
C GLU A 841 -44.57 13.42 -21.55
N ARG A 842 -45.69 13.55 -22.28
CA ARG A 842 -45.95 14.71 -23.15
C ARG A 842 -46.07 16.00 -22.31
N GLU A 843 -46.77 15.97 -21.21
CA GLU A 843 -46.88 17.11 -20.31
C GLU A 843 -45.51 17.46 -19.69
N GLN A 844 -44.76 16.46 -19.32
CA GLN A 844 -43.42 16.63 -18.78
C GLN A 844 -42.48 17.28 -19.80
N ILE A 845 -42.46 16.81 -21.04
CA ILE A 845 -41.66 17.38 -22.13
C ILE A 845 -42.09 18.83 -22.39
N THR A 846 -43.37 19.12 -22.37
CA THR A 846 -43.88 20.49 -22.54
C THR A 846 -43.39 21.45 -21.47
N ARG A 847 -43.32 20.99 -20.20
CA ARG A 847 -42.78 21.80 -19.10
C ARG A 847 -41.30 22.13 -19.24
N ILE A 848 -40.53 21.24 -19.81
CA ILE A 848 -39.06 21.36 -19.99
C ILE A 848 -38.65 21.72 -21.42
N GLU A 849 -39.60 22.06 -22.26
CA GLU A 849 -39.36 22.30 -23.72
C GLU A 849 -38.24 23.32 -23.96
N ALA A 850 -38.21 24.40 -23.22
CA ALA A 850 -37.17 25.43 -23.33
C ALA A 850 -35.74 24.86 -23.05
N LEU A 851 -35.62 24.03 -22.03
CA LEU A 851 -34.34 23.37 -21.69
C LEU A 851 -33.91 22.35 -22.74
N PHE A 852 -34.87 21.54 -23.21
CA PHE A 852 -34.61 20.54 -24.24
C PHE A 852 -34.16 21.22 -25.53
N LYS A 853 -34.86 22.23 -25.98
CA LYS A 853 -34.49 23.03 -27.17
C LYS A 853 -33.12 23.66 -27.04
N ALA A 854 -32.79 24.24 -25.91
CA ALA A 854 -31.52 24.89 -25.69
C ALA A 854 -30.35 23.91 -25.65
N LEU A 855 -30.47 22.80 -24.90
CA LEU A 855 -29.40 21.84 -24.71
C LEU A 855 -29.17 20.91 -25.90
N ALA A 856 -30.26 20.48 -26.56
CA ALA A 856 -30.15 19.61 -27.73
C ALA A 856 -30.09 20.40 -29.06
N LYS A 857 -30.20 21.72 -29.01
CA LYS A 857 -30.29 22.62 -30.21
C LYS A 857 -31.43 22.20 -31.12
N VAL A 858 -32.63 22.17 -30.53
CA VAL A 858 -33.84 21.73 -31.18
C VAL A 858 -34.67 22.98 -31.58
N GLU A 859 -35.16 23.01 -32.82
CA GLU A 859 -36.02 24.06 -33.36
C GLU A 859 -37.48 23.90 -32.90
N SER A 860 -37.99 22.67 -33.09
CA SER A 860 -39.38 22.31 -32.80
C SER A 860 -39.50 20.88 -32.31
N ILE A 861 -40.54 20.64 -31.54
CA ILE A 861 -40.89 19.30 -31.03
C ILE A 861 -42.33 19.03 -31.45
N GLU A 862 -42.52 17.93 -32.20
CA GLU A 862 -43.84 17.43 -32.60
C GLU A 862 -44.07 16.03 -32.05
N PHE A 863 -45.28 15.74 -31.62
CA PHE A 863 -45.67 14.42 -31.18
C PHE A 863 -46.44 13.69 -32.24
N LEU A 864 -45.95 12.53 -32.65
CA LEU A 864 -46.64 11.69 -33.65
C LEU A 864 -47.62 10.74 -32.97
N GLY A 865 -48.73 10.50 -33.65
CA GLY A 865 -49.64 9.46 -33.23
C GLY A 865 -49.01 8.05 -33.27
N LYS A 866 -49.58 7.12 -32.51
CA LYS A 866 -49.02 5.77 -32.38
C LYS A 866 -48.86 5.04 -33.70
N ASP A 867 -49.80 5.22 -34.65
CA ASP A 867 -49.84 4.57 -35.95
C ASP A 867 -49.41 5.51 -37.07
N GLN A 868 -48.94 6.70 -36.77
CA GLN A 868 -48.46 7.65 -37.78
C GLN A 868 -47.08 7.29 -38.23
N GLU A 869 -46.90 7.18 -39.54
CA GLU A 869 -45.57 6.96 -40.10
C GLU A 869 -44.74 8.24 -40.08
N PRO A 870 -43.53 8.20 -39.49
CA PRO A 870 -42.64 9.34 -39.56
C PRO A 870 -42.14 9.57 -40.97
N PRO A 871 -41.85 10.83 -41.34
CA PRO A 871 -41.15 11.08 -42.61
C PRO A 871 -39.75 10.42 -42.54
N LEU A 872 -39.09 10.35 -43.68
CA LEU A 872 -37.72 9.81 -43.72
C LEU A 872 -36.84 10.57 -42.73
N SER A 873 -36.38 9.86 -41.74
CA SER A 873 -35.69 10.42 -40.57
C SER A 873 -34.53 9.54 -40.12
N SER A 874 -33.51 10.16 -39.53
CA SER A 874 -32.61 9.45 -38.64
C SER A 874 -33.34 9.24 -37.29
N SER A 875 -33.19 8.08 -36.70
CA SER A 875 -33.96 7.71 -35.52
C SER A 875 -33.10 7.10 -34.40
N SER A 876 -33.58 7.25 -33.19
CA SER A 876 -33.03 6.60 -32.00
C SER A 876 -34.17 6.22 -31.09
N VAL A 877 -33.94 5.26 -30.21
CA VAL A 877 -34.92 4.79 -29.23
C VAL A 877 -34.39 5.07 -27.80
N VAL A 878 -35.26 5.64 -27.00
CA VAL A 878 -34.98 5.89 -25.57
C VAL A 878 -36.08 5.21 -24.75
N GLY A 879 -35.75 4.08 -24.10
CA GLY A 879 -36.78 3.25 -23.48
C GLY A 879 -37.79 2.76 -24.53
N HIS A 880 -39.03 3.16 -24.37
CA HIS A 880 -40.11 2.86 -25.34
C HIS A 880 -40.35 4.01 -26.34
N ALA A 881 -39.76 5.18 -26.10
CA ALA A 881 -39.94 6.36 -26.93
C ALA A 881 -39.07 6.31 -28.20
N SER A 882 -39.63 6.71 -29.31
CA SER A 882 -38.91 6.86 -30.58
C SER A 882 -38.63 8.33 -30.85
N VAL A 883 -37.40 8.66 -31.16
CA VAL A 883 -36.92 10.01 -31.47
C VAL A 883 -36.54 10.05 -32.95
N PHE A 884 -37.15 10.98 -33.72
CA PHE A 884 -36.87 11.13 -35.16
C PHE A 884 -36.40 12.55 -35.47
N VAL A 885 -35.42 12.66 -36.31
CA VAL A 885 -34.98 13.92 -36.92
C VAL A 885 -35.15 13.78 -38.45
N PRO A 886 -36.10 14.49 -39.04
CA PRO A 886 -36.34 14.44 -40.50
C PRO A 886 -35.09 14.84 -41.29
N MET A 887 -34.76 14.09 -42.30
CA MET A 887 -33.59 14.33 -43.13
C MET A 887 -33.80 15.45 -44.17
N LYS A 888 -35.04 15.66 -44.58
CA LYS A 888 -35.39 16.65 -45.60
C LYS A 888 -34.98 18.06 -45.18
N GLY A 889 -34.20 18.73 -46.00
CA GLY A 889 -33.70 20.06 -45.76
C GLY A 889 -32.52 20.17 -44.79
N LEU A 890 -32.11 19.08 -44.13
CA LEU A 890 -31.00 19.04 -43.19
C LEU A 890 -29.72 18.44 -43.78
N ILE A 891 -29.86 17.55 -44.77
CA ILE A 891 -28.73 16.95 -45.49
C ILE A 891 -28.76 17.34 -46.97
N ASP A 892 -27.58 17.45 -47.57
CA ASP A 892 -27.40 17.50 -48.99
C ASP A 892 -27.44 16.05 -49.51
N PRO A 893 -28.50 15.65 -50.24
CA PRO A 893 -28.64 14.28 -50.74
C PRO A 893 -27.44 13.80 -51.56
N LYS A 894 -26.83 14.70 -52.37
CA LYS A 894 -25.66 14.37 -53.17
C LYS A 894 -24.41 14.11 -52.32
N ALA A 895 -24.16 14.98 -51.37
CA ALA A 895 -23.01 14.83 -50.48
C ALA A 895 -23.15 13.60 -49.60
N GLU A 896 -24.35 13.31 -49.10
CA GLU A 896 -24.62 12.15 -48.25
C GLU A 896 -24.56 10.83 -49.05
N LEU A 897 -25.08 10.80 -50.27
CA LEU A 897 -24.94 9.67 -51.17
C LEU A 897 -23.46 9.38 -51.49
N ALA A 898 -22.66 10.43 -51.69
CA ALA A 898 -21.22 10.29 -51.90
C ALA A 898 -20.50 9.73 -50.68
N ARG A 899 -20.90 10.14 -49.49
CA ARG A 899 -20.39 9.63 -48.22
C ARG A 899 -20.75 8.17 -48.02
N LEU A 900 -22.02 7.84 -48.19
CA LEU A 900 -22.52 6.46 -48.07
C LEU A 900 -21.90 5.54 -49.13
N GLN A 901 -21.62 6.02 -50.35
CA GLN A 901 -20.90 5.25 -51.31
C GLN A 901 -19.48 4.88 -50.87
N LYS A 902 -18.77 5.82 -50.25
CA LYS A 902 -17.44 5.53 -49.68
C LYS A 902 -17.51 4.50 -48.55
N ASP A 903 -18.50 4.62 -47.67
CA ASP A 903 -18.74 3.65 -46.60
C ASP A 903 -19.10 2.27 -47.20
N LEU A 904 -19.96 2.22 -48.17
CA LEU A 904 -20.32 1.01 -48.89
C LEU A 904 -19.09 0.32 -49.49
N ASP A 905 -18.25 1.08 -50.18
CA ASP A 905 -17.04 0.56 -50.80
C ASP A 905 -16.06 0.01 -49.78
N LYS A 906 -15.94 0.71 -48.63
CA LYS A 906 -15.10 0.26 -47.53
C LYS A 906 -15.60 -1.03 -46.90
N ILE A 907 -16.89 -1.09 -46.57
CA ILE A 907 -17.52 -2.28 -45.98
C ILE A 907 -17.49 -3.44 -46.98
N GLN A 908 -17.76 -3.18 -48.28
CA GLN A 908 -17.67 -4.18 -49.31
C GLN A 908 -16.28 -4.78 -49.41
N LYS A 909 -15.25 -3.94 -49.34
CA LYS A 909 -13.85 -4.42 -49.33
C LYS A 909 -13.55 -5.31 -48.13
N GLN A 910 -14.01 -4.94 -46.93
CA GLN A 910 -13.84 -5.74 -45.73
C GLN A 910 -14.61 -7.07 -45.81
N HIS A 911 -15.84 -7.04 -46.29
CA HIS A 911 -16.67 -8.23 -46.57
C HIS A 911 -15.97 -9.19 -47.51
N ASP A 912 -15.48 -8.68 -48.65
CA ASP A 912 -14.84 -9.48 -49.70
C ASP A 912 -13.51 -10.07 -49.23
N GLN A 913 -12.76 -9.34 -48.42
CA GLN A 913 -11.54 -9.86 -47.81
C GLN A 913 -11.82 -11.07 -46.88
N ILE A 914 -12.87 -11.00 -46.05
CA ILE A 914 -13.28 -12.10 -45.21
C ILE A 914 -13.87 -13.24 -46.00
N ALA A 915 -14.72 -12.95 -47.02
CA ALA A 915 -15.28 -13.96 -47.91
C ALA A 915 -14.17 -14.72 -48.63
N ASN A 916 -13.19 -14.06 -49.18
CA ASN A 916 -12.03 -14.66 -49.81
C ASN A 916 -11.18 -15.51 -48.85
N LYS A 917 -11.03 -15.03 -47.61
CA LYS A 917 -10.33 -15.76 -46.57
C LYS A 917 -11.05 -17.07 -46.23
N LEU A 918 -12.37 -17.02 -46.11
CA LEU A 918 -13.21 -18.21 -45.85
C LEU A 918 -13.34 -19.15 -47.06
N ALA A 919 -13.17 -18.64 -48.32
CA ALA A 919 -13.14 -19.46 -49.52
C ALA A 919 -11.80 -20.20 -49.68
N ASN A 920 -10.77 -19.83 -48.94
CA ASN A 920 -9.47 -20.50 -49.01
C ASN A 920 -9.50 -21.79 -48.18
N GLU A 921 -9.58 -22.94 -48.85
CA GLU A 921 -9.59 -24.28 -48.22
C GLU A 921 -8.37 -24.52 -47.31
N GLY A 922 -7.23 -23.95 -47.66
CA GLY A 922 -6.00 -24.04 -46.84
C GLY A 922 -6.10 -23.29 -45.51
N PHE A 923 -6.88 -22.24 -45.43
CA PHE A 923 -7.17 -21.53 -44.17
C PHE A 923 -8.20 -22.27 -43.34
N VAL A 924 -9.33 -22.65 -43.96
CA VAL A 924 -10.45 -23.30 -43.24
C VAL A 924 -10.05 -24.65 -42.65
N SER A 925 -9.19 -25.39 -43.34
CA SER A 925 -8.70 -26.68 -42.84
C SER A 925 -7.62 -26.63 -41.77
N LYS A 926 -6.88 -25.50 -41.67
CA LYS A 926 -5.75 -25.37 -40.72
C LYS A 926 -6.03 -24.48 -39.52
N ALA A 927 -7.00 -23.57 -39.61
CA ALA A 927 -7.34 -22.68 -38.52
C ALA A 927 -8.22 -23.36 -37.48
N PRO A 928 -8.10 -22.96 -36.19
CA PRO A 928 -9.00 -23.45 -35.14
C PRO A 928 -10.46 -23.16 -35.46
N ALA A 929 -11.36 -24.09 -35.12
CA ALA A 929 -12.79 -23.97 -35.44
C ALA A 929 -13.41 -22.67 -34.89
N ALA A 930 -13.00 -22.20 -33.72
CA ALA A 930 -13.45 -20.95 -33.11
C ALA A 930 -13.07 -19.72 -33.96
N VAL A 931 -11.91 -19.73 -34.61
CA VAL A 931 -11.44 -18.64 -35.50
C VAL A 931 -12.26 -18.63 -36.78
N VAL A 932 -12.56 -19.79 -37.36
CA VAL A 932 -13.39 -19.91 -38.55
C VAL A 932 -14.82 -19.44 -38.30
N GLU A 933 -15.41 -19.83 -37.17
CA GLU A 933 -16.75 -19.37 -36.77
C GLU A 933 -16.77 -17.84 -36.44
N GLY A 934 -15.71 -17.29 -35.82
CA GLY A 934 -15.55 -15.86 -35.63
C GLY A 934 -15.50 -15.08 -36.96
N GLU A 935 -14.80 -15.60 -37.96
CA GLU A 935 -14.74 -14.97 -39.30
C GLU A 935 -16.09 -15.09 -40.02
N LYS A 936 -16.82 -16.18 -39.88
CA LYS A 936 -18.19 -16.32 -40.44
C LYS A 936 -19.15 -15.33 -39.79
N ALA A 937 -19.06 -15.11 -38.46
CA ALA A 937 -19.87 -14.13 -37.76
C ALA A 937 -19.60 -12.71 -38.25
N LYS A 938 -18.33 -12.34 -38.47
CA LYS A 938 -17.93 -11.06 -39.06
C LYS A 938 -18.44 -10.88 -40.47
N LEU A 939 -18.40 -11.95 -41.29
CA LEU A 939 -18.93 -11.91 -42.65
C LEU A 939 -20.43 -11.62 -42.64
N ALA A 940 -21.18 -12.29 -41.76
CA ALA A 940 -22.61 -12.05 -41.60
C ALA A 940 -22.92 -10.62 -41.11
N GLU A 941 -22.11 -10.10 -40.23
CA GLU A 941 -22.22 -8.72 -39.73
C GLU A 941 -21.98 -7.70 -40.85
N PHE A 942 -20.92 -7.87 -41.64
CA PHE A 942 -20.65 -6.99 -42.77
C PHE A 942 -21.72 -7.10 -43.87
N ALA A 943 -22.25 -8.29 -44.12
CA ALA A 943 -23.36 -8.47 -45.04
C ALA A 943 -24.62 -7.68 -44.60
N ALA A 944 -24.95 -7.74 -43.30
CA ALA A 944 -26.04 -6.96 -42.75
C ALA A 944 -25.78 -5.45 -42.79
N GLN A 945 -24.57 -5.02 -42.59
CA GLN A 945 -24.15 -3.60 -42.69
C GLN A 945 -24.29 -3.13 -44.19
N LEU A 946 -23.88 -3.95 -45.13
CA LEU A 946 -24.04 -3.63 -46.58
C LEU A 946 -25.50 -3.43 -46.96
N GLU A 947 -26.39 -4.33 -46.57
CA GLU A 947 -27.81 -4.21 -46.81
C GLU A 947 -28.42 -2.95 -46.20
N LYS A 948 -27.99 -2.63 -44.94
CA LYS A 948 -28.43 -1.40 -44.28
C LYS A 948 -27.96 -0.13 -44.99
N VAL A 949 -26.71 -0.09 -45.44
CA VAL A 949 -26.16 1.07 -46.16
C VAL A 949 -26.87 1.24 -47.53
N LYS A 950 -27.11 0.13 -48.27
CA LYS A 950 -27.84 0.19 -49.54
C LYS A 950 -29.27 0.68 -49.35
N ALA A 951 -29.98 0.19 -48.34
CA ALA A 951 -31.33 0.68 -48.01
C ALA A 951 -31.34 2.16 -47.65
N ASN A 952 -30.36 2.64 -46.90
CA ASN A 952 -30.20 4.05 -46.57
C ASN A 952 -29.94 4.88 -47.84
N MET A 953 -29.10 4.40 -48.74
CA MET A 953 -28.82 5.08 -50.03
C MET A 953 -30.07 5.22 -50.88
N GLU A 954 -30.90 4.18 -50.97
CA GLU A 954 -32.18 4.23 -51.68
C GLU A 954 -33.13 5.27 -51.07
N GLN A 955 -33.18 5.31 -49.75
CA GLN A 955 -34.02 6.29 -49.07
C GLN A 955 -33.51 7.72 -49.23
N ILE A 956 -32.20 7.95 -49.23
CA ILE A 956 -31.60 9.29 -49.44
C ILE A 956 -31.81 9.71 -50.91
N ALA A 957 -31.72 8.80 -51.86
CA ALA A 957 -31.97 9.08 -53.25
C ALA A 957 -33.43 9.48 -53.54
N ALA A 958 -34.38 9.06 -52.70
CA ALA A 958 -35.78 9.43 -52.76
C ALA A 958 -36.12 10.82 -52.20
N LEU A 959 -35.18 11.48 -51.50
CA LEU A 959 -35.32 12.84 -50.99
C LEU A 959 -35.14 13.89 -52.05
#